data_f54ccdf03d7161d3706911f86e7a9e01
#
_entry.id   f54ccdf03d7161d3706911f86e7a9e01
#
_cell.length_a   1.000
_cell.length_b   1.000
_cell.length_c   1.000
_cell.angle_alpha   90.00
_cell.angle_beta   90.00
_cell.angle_gamma   90.00
#
_symmetry.space_group_name_H-M   'P 1'
#
loop_
_entity.id
_entity.type
_entity.pdbx_description
1 polymer ?
#
loop_
_entity_poly.entity_id
_entity_poly.type
_entity_poly.pdbx_seq_one_letter_code
_entity_poly.pdbx_strand_id
1 'polypeptide(L)'
;MKKILALLLVAMMVISLAACNNKETPDNSQSEVQSESSQVEEPEAVVAELKSLKNKEYGVDYVSLYSKFGKETSIADVEEDPETGFAYIEKDGVKYELGLDFLSMAMVYNTDPAGSDYANADEVYVEWWKLYMQRWNALLPEIPLYSNEYYDLYNAKIKGVEEHQTNPYWTPALALIDWTSEKEDNSIIIGNTTDLSGKFRYAVFGASSPGAADNDVEKLIEGLETVATYTKDGSYIWNPTVVVEHSETENDDGSKTFTVKIAEDLVFSDGSPITAKNYVARAMAFSTPVAAQAAGKDHMALMQYVGYKAFSLYDGTNDGAEVDGVTVSKVMSGIRLIDDYTFAVTVDPEYLPYYYDIAYAGFAPTYLKVWLGDADIVDDGEGCYFTDNFYEKNGDTYVVAEQMKKSATNTDTTYPYSGAYVVKSYDNSDKSAILELNPNFKGNYEGVKPSIEKVVYKKIVSDTQLEDLQAGGIDCISGITGGDETNEAIDMADKSEGKYVYTHYSRAGYGKLGFRADFGPAQYTEVRQAIAYCMDRAKFAKDFTGGYGGVVDGPYYSGAWMYKEAVANGMELNAYATSVDSAIAVLEEGGWVYDKDGNDYVEGVRYKKIPAAEAEEKDINYQSKDGAYKTTKVGDDYYMPLAINWYGTSNNPFTDQLMTGFMENDNIKAAGFVVQNTIGEFSPMLDELYQAAVYGYYSGSPLYNAFNFATGYNSAVYDYAYNLTIDPSMYDDYSQWYIKDLADAYWLK
;
A
#
# COMPACT_ATOMS: atom_id res chain seq x y z
N MET A 1 22.99 -3.03 -9.33
CA MET A 1 21.88 -2.46 -10.11
C MET A 1 20.71 -3.44 -10.26
N LYS A 2 20.37 -4.25 -9.24
CA LYS A 2 19.37 -5.31 -9.39
C LYS A 2 18.28 -5.36 -8.32
N LYS A 3 18.11 -4.38 -7.46
CA LYS A 3 17.33 -4.58 -6.23
C LYS A 3 16.06 -3.73 -6.01
N ILE A 4 15.60 -2.89 -6.94
CA ILE A 4 14.77 -1.76 -6.53
C ILE A 4 13.33 -1.77 -6.99
N LEU A 5 12.92 -2.67 -7.81
CA LEU A 5 11.66 -2.44 -8.52
C LEU A 5 10.54 -3.46 -8.31
N ALA A 6 10.69 -4.33 -7.40
CA ALA A 6 9.66 -5.31 -7.05
C ALA A 6 8.44 -4.73 -6.35
N LEU A 7 8.60 -3.57 -5.78
CA LEU A 7 7.66 -2.95 -4.86
C LEU A 7 6.35 -2.44 -5.43
N LEU A 8 6.38 -2.00 -6.66
CA LEU A 8 5.19 -1.38 -7.28
C LEU A 8 4.14 -2.39 -7.74
N LEU A 9 4.53 -3.64 -7.94
CA LEU A 9 3.63 -4.66 -8.46
C LEU A 9 2.78 -5.34 -7.39
N VAL A 10 3.35 -5.54 -6.24
CA VAL A 10 2.66 -6.17 -5.11
C VAL A 10 1.65 -5.21 -4.49
N ALA A 11 1.99 -3.94 -4.39
CA ALA A 11 1.05 -2.91 -3.94
C ALA A 11 -0.20 -2.79 -4.83
N MET A 12 -0.13 -3.18 -6.10
CA MET A 12 -1.29 -3.13 -7.00
C MET A 12 -2.20 -4.37 -6.95
N MET A 13 -1.69 -5.52 -6.53
CA MET A 13 -2.53 -6.72 -6.32
C MET A 13 -3.23 -6.72 -4.96
N VAL A 14 -2.72 -5.97 -4.01
CA VAL A 14 -3.13 -6.01 -2.59
C VAL A 14 -4.00 -4.82 -2.18
N ILE A 15 -4.29 -3.89 -3.06
CA ILE A 15 -5.12 -2.69 -2.76
C ILE A 15 -6.57 -3.02 -2.34
N SER A 16 -6.92 -4.28 -2.18
CA SER A 16 -8.31 -4.67 -1.93
C SER A 16 -8.55 -5.56 -0.71
N LEU A 17 -7.63 -5.59 0.23
CA LEU A 17 -7.75 -6.51 1.35
C LEU A 17 -7.98 -5.80 2.68
N ALA A 18 -9.15 -5.49 3.04
CA ALA A 18 -9.52 -5.38 4.45
C ALA A 18 -11.02 -5.40 4.64
N ALA A 19 -11.39 -6.24 5.52
CA ALA A 19 -12.53 -6.17 6.42
C ALA A 19 -13.78 -6.97 6.11
N CYS A 20 -14.21 -7.67 7.00
CA CYS A 20 -15.26 -7.53 7.99
C CYS A 20 -16.10 -8.76 8.18
N ASN A 21 -16.18 -9.17 9.38
CA ASN A 21 -17.31 -9.96 9.84
C ASN A 21 -18.28 -9.03 10.55
N ASN A 22 -19.53 -8.95 10.10
CA ASN A 22 -20.57 -8.18 10.74
C ASN A 22 -21.66 -9.08 11.33
N LYS A 23 -21.93 -8.90 12.59
CA LYS A 23 -23.24 -9.20 13.18
C LYS A 23 -23.86 -7.94 13.75
N GLU A 24 -24.98 -7.56 13.14
CA GLU A 24 -26.11 -6.80 13.68
C GLU A 24 -25.90 -5.35 14.10
N THR A 25 -26.52 -4.48 13.32
CA THR A 25 -26.82 -3.08 13.64
C THR A 25 -27.67 -2.94 14.90
N PRO A 26 -27.42 -1.91 15.68
CA PRO A 26 -28.48 -1.13 16.28
C PRO A 26 -28.33 0.37 16.02
N ASP A 27 -29.40 0.86 15.49
CA ASP A 27 -30.07 2.14 15.74
C ASP A 27 -29.23 3.39 16.10
N ASN A 28 -29.39 4.33 15.21
CA ASN A 28 -28.90 5.70 15.23
C ASN A 28 -29.42 6.46 16.45
N SER A 29 -28.57 6.76 17.42
CA SER A 29 -28.80 7.84 18.33
C SER A 29 -27.52 8.65 18.53
N GLN A 30 -27.53 9.85 17.95
CA GLN A 30 -26.55 10.88 18.22
C GLN A 30 -26.36 11.06 19.74
N SER A 31 -25.18 10.78 20.22
CA SER A 31 -24.74 11.30 21.51
C SER A 31 -23.57 12.25 21.24
N GLU A 32 -23.82 13.53 21.44
CA GLU A 32 -22.77 14.53 21.62
C GLU A 32 -21.82 14.03 22.72
N VAL A 33 -20.62 13.66 22.35
CA VAL A 33 -19.54 13.48 23.31
C VAL A 33 -18.95 14.87 23.56
N GLN A 34 -19.38 15.46 24.66
CA GLN A 34 -18.65 16.59 25.24
C GLN A 34 -17.26 16.09 25.62
N SER A 35 -16.25 16.69 24.99
CA SER A 35 -14.87 16.54 25.40
C SER A 35 -14.69 17.21 26.77
N GLU A 36 -14.72 16.43 27.82
CA GLU A 36 -14.08 16.85 29.06
C GLU A 36 -12.57 16.76 28.84
N SER A 37 -11.93 17.92 28.88
CA SER A 37 -10.48 18.02 28.94
C SER A 37 -10.00 17.40 30.25
N SER A 38 -9.71 16.12 30.26
CA SER A 38 -8.86 15.56 31.28
C SER A 38 -7.44 16.05 31.00
N GLN A 39 -6.87 16.79 31.94
CA GLN A 39 -5.42 17.00 31.97
C GLN A 39 -4.79 15.65 32.15
N VAL A 40 -4.25 15.12 31.05
CA VAL A 40 -3.42 13.92 31.06
C VAL A 40 -2.07 14.36 31.62
N GLU A 41 -1.67 13.82 32.74
CA GLU A 41 -0.28 13.89 33.20
C GLU A 41 0.59 13.21 32.17
N GLU A 42 1.38 13.98 31.45
CA GLU A 42 2.30 13.50 30.42
C GLU A 42 3.70 13.31 30.97
N PRO A 43 4.49 12.75 30.17
CA PRO A 43 4.87 11.39 29.90
C PRO A 43 6.33 11.15 30.26
N GLU A 44 6.58 10.72 31.46
CA GLU A 44 7.81 9.97 31.76
C GLU A 44 7.94 8.74 30.82
N ALA A 45 6.84 8.26 30.28
CA ALA A 45 6.80 7.12 29.37
C ALA A 45 7.47 7.39 28.01
N VAL A 46 7.22 8.54 27.36
CA VAL A 46 7.83 8.91 26.07
C VAL A 46 9.36 9.01 26.18
N VAL A 47 9.84 9.52 27.30
CA VAL A 47 11.28 9.65 27.58
C VAL A 47 11.93 8.29 27.81
N ALA A 48 11.27 7.38 28.48
CA ALA A 48 11.76 6.00 28.68
C ALA A 48 11.84 5.25 27.34
N GLU A 49 10.92 5.48 26.44
CA GLU A 49 10.87 4.91 25.11
C GLU A 49 12.07 5.28 24.24
N LEU A 50 12.43 6.55 24.18
CA LEU A 50 13.59 7.00 23.41
C LEU A 50 14.91 6.31 23.86
N LYS A 51 14.96 5.86 25.11
CA LYS A 51 16.09 5.10 25.62
C LYS A 51 16.08 3.65 25.19
N SER A 52 14.91 3.03 25.09
CA SER A 52 14.79 1.64 24.65
C SER A 52 15.10 1.47 23.16
N LEU A 53 14.71 2.43 22.33
CA LEU A 53 15.02 2.46 20.91
C LEU A 53 16.52 2.49 20.59
N LYS A 54 17.32 3.03 21.50
CA LYS A 54 18.79 3.09 21.38
C LYS A 54 19.49 1.83 21.87
N ASN A 55 18.75 0.90 22.45
CA ASN A 55 19.32 -0.33 22.96
C ASN A 55 19.37 -1.37 21.84
N LYS A 56 20.48 -1.38 21.09
CA LYS A 56 20.68 -2.15 19.86
C LYS A 56 20.99 -3.64 20.08
N GLU A 57 20.34 -4.30 21.04
CA GLU A 57 20.38 -5.76 21.11
C GLU A 57 19.67 -6.43 19.92
N TYR A 58 18.94 -5.65 19.16
CA TYR A 58 18.34 -6.04 17.88
C TYR A 58 19.29 -5.97 16.68
N GLY A 59 20.52 -5.60 16.81
CA GLY A 59 21.49 -5.36 15.74
C GLY A 59 21.75 -6.54 14.80
N VAL A 60 20.71 -7.21 14.40
CA VAL A 60 20.66 -8.30 13.43
C VAL A 60 19.68 -7.94 12.34
N ASP A 61 19.89 -8.49 11.17
CA ASP A 61 18.88 -8.36 10.12
C ASP A 61 17.56 -9.04 10.54
N TYR A 62 16.51 -8.63 9.91
CA TYR A 62 15.17 -9.07 10.22
C TYR A 62 15.00 -10.61 10.12
N VAL A 63 15.56 -11.23 9.10
CA VAL A 63 15.50 -12.70 8.92
C VAL A 63 16.19 -13.40 10.06
N SER A 64 17.38 -12.91 10.47
CA SER A 64 18.11 -13.46 11.60
C SER A 64 17.33 -13.36 12.89
N LEU A 65 16.68 -12.22 13.16
CA LEU A 65 15.86 -12.04 14.35
C LEU A 65 14.66 -12.99 14.35
N TYR A 66 13.96 -13.09 13.22
CA TYR A 66 12.84 -14.00 13.08
C TYR A 66 13.27 -15.47 13.19
N SER A 67 14.38 -15.84 12.56
CA SER A 67 14.96 -17.18 12.69
C SER A 67 15.35 -17.52 14.13
N LYS A 68 15.79 -16.52 14.91
CA LYS A 68 16.19 -16.70 16.31
C LYS A 68 15.00 -17.10 17.20
N PHE A 69 13.83 -16.50 16.98
CA PHE A 69 12.61 -16.81 17.73
C PHE A 69 11.79 -17.92 17.07
N GLY A 70 11.91 -18.06 15.75
CA GLY A 70 11.23 -19.06 14.93
C GLY A 70 9.76 -18.74 14.68
N LYS A 71 9.19 -19.42 13.69
CA LYS A 71 7.75 -19.39 13.39
C LYS A 71 6.90 -20.01 14.51
N GLU A 72 7.54 -20.70 15.44
CA GLU A 72 6.91 -21.33 16.61
C GLU A 72 6.61 -20.32 17.74
N THR A 73 7.08 -19.08 17.62
CA THR A 73 6.81 -18.03 18.60
C THR A 73 5.32 -17.67 18.52
N SER A 74 4.63 -17.86 19.62
CA SER A 74 3.20 -17.53 19.72
C SER A 74 3.00 -16.18 20.41
N ILE A 75 1.80 -15.61 20.30
CA ILE A 75 1.43 -14.42 21.06
C ILE A 75 1.49 -14.65 22.58
N ALA A 76 1.36 -15.90 23.04
CA ALA A 76 1.49 -16.24 24.45
C ALA A 76 2.92 -16.07 24.98
N ASP A 77 3.93 -16.02 24.10
CA ASP A 77 5.33 -15.80 24.46
C ASP A 77 5.69 -14.31 24.54
N VAL A 78 4.77 -13.42 24.08
CA VAL A 78 4.97 -11.98 24.09
C VAL A 78 4.48 -11.40 25.40
N GLU A 79 5.32 -10.64 26.04
CA GLU A 79 5.02 -9.89 27.25
C GLU A 79 5.06 -8.38 26.96
N GLU A 80 4.31 -7.61 27.72
CA GLU A 80 4.38 -6.14 27.70
C GLU A 80 5.26 -5.69 28.87
N ASP A 81 6.24 -4.83 28.60
CA ASP A 81 7.06 -4.24 29.64
C ASP A 81 6.24 -3.15 30.36
N PRO A 82 5.99 -3.29 31.67
CA PRO A 82 5.14 -2.36 32.40
C PRO A 82 5.73 -0.96 32.57
N GLU A 83 7.03 -0.78 32.31
CA GLU A 83 7.70 0.52 32.42
C GLU A 83 7.68 1.27 31.08
N THR A 84 7.77 0.53 29.97
CA THR A 84 7.82 1.12 28.61
C THR A 84 6.53 0.94 27.82
N GLY A 85 5.69 -0.03 28.18
CA GLY A 85 4.50 -0.41 27.40
C GLY A 85 4.82 -1.13 26.09
N PHE A 86 6.07 -1.58 25.89
CA PHE A 86 6.47 -2.26 24.65
C PHE A 86 6.45 -3.77 24.77
N ALA A 87 6.12 -4.40 23.66
CA ALA A 87 6.17 -5.84 23.53
C ALA A 87 7.63 -6.34 23.54
N TYR A 88 7.88 -7.41 24.28
CA TYR A 88 9.15 -8.11 24.29
C TYR A 88 8.97 -9.63 24.38
N ILE A 89 10.02 -10.37 24.02
CA ILE A 89 10.14 -11.80 24.27
C ILE A 89 11.39 -12.03 25.14
N GLU A 90 11.26 -12.88 26.18
CA GLU A 90 12.37 -13.33 26.95
C GLU A 90 12.86 -14.70 26.46
N LYS A 91 14.11 -14.78 26.04
CA LYS A 91 14.75 -16.03 25.62
C LYS A 91 16.13 -16.17 26.26
N ASP A 92 16.36 -17.30 26.92
CA ASP A 92 17.61 -17.59 27.60
C ASP A 92 18.01 -16.55 28.70
N GLY A 93 16.99 -15.92 29.31
CA GLY A 93 17.18 -14.88 30.35
C GLY A 93 17.53 -13.50 29.79
N VAL A 94 17.39 -13.30 28.47
CA VAL A 94 17.58 -12.01 27.79
C VAL A 94 16.22 -11.53 27.28
N LYS A 95 15.86 -10.29 27.63
CA LYS A 95 14.70 -9.62 27.08
C LYS A 95 15.05 -9.05 25.72
N TYR A 96 14.23 -9.33 24.74
CA TYR A 96 14.30 -8.79 23.39
C TYR A 96 13.05 -7.98 23.13
N GLU A 97 13.18 -6.69 23.08
CA GLU A 97 12.09 -5.82 22.67
C GLU A 97 11.78 -6.04 21.20
N LEU A 98 10.50 -6.16 20.88
CA LEU A 98 10.06 -6.51 19.52
C LEU A 98 9.90 -5.26 18.67
N GLY A 99 10.48 -5.27 17.50
CA GLY A 99 10.34 -4.20 16.53
C GLY A 99 9.17 -4.38 15.58
N LEU A 100 8.92 -3.35 14.78
CA LEU A 100 7.78 -3.32 13.88
C LEU A 100 7.80 -4.43 12.84
N ASP A 101 8.95 -4.72 12.28
CA ASP A 101 9.13 -5.78 11.29
C ASP A 101 8.85 -7.15 11.87
N PHE A 102 9.42 -7.45 13.04
CA PHE A 102 9.13 -8.71 13.73
C PHE A 102 7.63 -8.82 14.09
N LEU A 103 7.05 -7.76 14.66
CA LEU A 103 5.62 -7.75 15.00
C LEU A 103 4.75 -7.88 13.76
N SER A 104 5.11 -7.23 12.66
CA SER A 104 4.38 -7.35 11.40
C SER A 104 4.37 -8.77 10.88
N MET A 105 5.52 -9.44 10.84
CA MET A 105 5.60 -10.83 10.42
C MET A 105 4.84 -11.76 11.35
N ALA A 106 5.06 -11.60 12.65
CA ALA A 106 4.38 -12.43 13.62
C ALA A 106 2.86 -12.29 13.50
N MET A 107 2.37 -11.07 13.29
CA MET A 107 0.96 -10.82 13.07
C MET A 107 0.42 -11.50 11.81
N VAL A 108 1.15 -11.47 10.71
CA VAL A 108 0.70 -11.99 9.42
C VAL A 108 0.87 -13.52 9.34
N TYR A 109 2.00 -14.03 9.84
CA TYR A 109 2.37 -15.43 9.66
C TYR A 109 2.20 -16.31 10.90
N ASN A 110 1.92 -15.75 12.04
CA ASN A 110 1.76 -16.51 13.28
C ASN A 110 0.37 -16.27 13.89
N THR A 111 -0.66 -16.55 13.12
CA THR A 111 -2.06 -16.40 13.55
C THR A 111 -2.69 -17.71 14.02
N ASP A 112 -1.90 -18.77 14.17
CA ASP A 112 -2.38 -20.04 14.75
C ASP A 112 -2.65 -19.84 16.25
N PRO A 113 -3.89 -20.06 16.72
CA PRO A 113 -4.23 -19.99 18.14
C PRO A 113 -3.63 -21.13 18.97
N ALA A 114 -3.00 -22.14 18.35
CA ALA A 114 -2.42 -23.27 19.06
C ALA A 114 -1.33 -22.80 20.04
N GLY A 115 -1.49 -23.15 21.31
CA GLY A 115 -0.55 -22.74 22.37
C GLY A 115 -0.82 -21.36 22.96
N SER A 116 -1.85 -20.64 22.52
CA SER A 116 -2.30 -19.37 23.08
C SER A 116 -3.65 -19.51 23.82
N ASP A 117 -4.03 -18.49 24.58
CA ASP A 117 -5.32 -18.40 25.25
C ASP A 117 -6.46 -17.91 24.31
N TYR A 118 -6.17 -17.67 23.04
CA TYR A 118 -7.11 -17.13 22.06
C TYR A 118 -7.92 -18.23 21.39
N ALA A 119 -9.19 -17.93 21.10
CA ALA A 119 -10.14 -18.92 20.62
C ALA A 119 -10.05 -19.16 19.10
N ASN A 120 -9.54 -18.20 18.35
CA ASN A 120 -9.46 -18.25 16.89
C ASN A 120 -8.37 -17.32 16.35
N ALA A 121 -8.08 -17.42 15.05
CA ALA A 121 -7.04 -16.65 14.37
C ALA A 121 -7.33 -15.13 14.37
N ASP A 122 -8.61 -14.72 14.35
CA ASP A 122 -8.96 -13.29 14.35
C ASP A 122 -8.54 -12.63 15.67
N GLU A 123 -8.75 -13.32 16.80
CA GLU A 123 -8.32 -12.82 18.11
C GLU A 123 -6.80 -12.69 18.19
N VAL A 124 -6.08 -13.70 17.71
CA VAL A 124 -4.60 -13.65 17.64
C VAL A 124 -4.14 -12.49 16.77
N TYR A 125 -4.76 -12.32 15.59
CA TYR A 125 -4.45 -11.25 14.68
C TYR A 125 -4.66 -9.86 15.31
N VAL A 126 -5.78 -9.64 15.98
CA VAL A 126 -6.10 -8.37 16.65
C VAL A 126 -5.08 -8.04 17.75
N GLU A 127 -4.66 -9.03 18.55
CA GLU A 127 -3.68 -8.78 19.61
C GLU A 127 -2.29 -8.45 19.05
N TRP A 128 -1.84 -9.17 18.01
CA TRP A 128 -0.60 -8.80 17.31
C TRP A 128 -0.70 -7.41 16.67
N TRP A 129 -1.85 -7.11 16.05
CA TRP A 129 -2.10 -5.80 15.44
C TRP A 129 -2.06 -4.67 16.48
N LYS A 130 -2.62 -4.90 17.66
CA LYS A 130 -2.58 -3.97 18.79
C LYS A 130 -1.13 -3.66 19.21
N LEU A 131 -0.31 -4.68 19.40
CA LEU A 131 1.11 -4.52 19.75
C LEU A 131 1.87 -3.75 18.65
N TYR A 132 1.60 -4.07 17.40
CA TYR A 132 2.18 -3.37 16.27
C TYR A 132 1.79 -1.89 16.25
N MET A 133 0.51 -1.58 16.44
CA MET A 133 0.02 -0.19 16.46
C MET A 133 0.64 0.62 17.59
N GLN A 134 0.74 0.05 18.78
CA GLN A 134 1.38 0.72 19.91
C GLN A 134 2.84 1.04 19.60
N ARG A 135 3.58 0.07 19.05
CA ARG A 135 4.97 0.27 18.66
C ARG A 135 5.13 1.28 17.54
N TRP A 136 4.29 1.19 16.51
CA TRP A 136 4.29 2.13 15.41
C TRP A 136 3.99 3.56 15.87
N ASN A 137 2.98 3.72 16.71
CA ASN A 137 2.59 5.03 17.25
C ASN A 137 3.73 5.66 18.05
N ALA A 138 4.47 4.87 18.81
CA ALA A 138 5.63 5.30 19.56
C ALA A 138 6.79 5.72 18.64
N LEU A 139 7.13 4.92 17.64
CA LEU A 139 8.21 5.19 16.68
C LEU A 139 7.88 6.30 15.68
N LEU A 140 6.60 6.47 15.37
CA LEU A 140 6.07 7.49 14.48
C LEU A 140 6.85 7.61 13.15
N PRO A 141 6.93 6.55 12.33
CA PRO A 141 7.67 6.56 11.06
C PRO A 141 7.15 7.60 10.08
N GLU A 142 5.91 7.99 10.24
CA GLU A 142 5.23 9.08 9.56
C GLU A 142 4.19 9.67 10.52
N ILE A 143 3.72 10.87 10.27
CA ILE A 143 2.66 11.49 11.07
C ILE A 143 1.35 11.29 10.34
N PRO A 144 0.45 10.42 10.84
CA PRO A 144 -0.90 10.31 10.32
C PRO A 144 -1.69 11.56 10.69
N LEU A 145 -2.47 12.09 9.76
CA LEU A 145 -3.15 13.37 9.94
C LEU A 145 -4.66 13.23 9.99
N TYR A 146 -5.23 12.41 9.11
CA TYR A 146 -6.68 12.19 9.09
C TYR A 146 -7.05 10.89 8.36
N SER A 147 -8.21 10.36 8.72
CA SER A 147 -8.98 9.41 7.90
C SER A 147 -10.35 10.03 7.64
N ASN A 148 -10.89 9.88 6.44
CA ASN A 148 -12.12 10.53 6.02
C ASN A 148 -13.06 9.59 5.28
N GLU A 149 -14.23 10.09 4.93
CA GLU A 149 -15.17 9.43 4.03
C GLU A 149 -14.98 9.92 2.59
N TYR A 150 -15.26 9.06 1.64
CA TYR A 150 -15.51 9.42 0.26
C TYR A 150 -16.98 9.79 0.08
N TYR A 151 -17.23 10.83 -0.68
CA TYR A 151 -18.54 11.20 -1.16
C TYR A 151 -18.56 11.08 -2.68
N ASP A 152 -19.58 10.40 -3.19
CA ASP A 152 -19.80 10.26 -4.61
C ASP A 152 -21.16 10.85 -4.96
N LEU A 153 -21.21 11.63 -6.04
CA LEU A 153 -22.41 12.34 -6.48
C LEU A 153 -22.85 11.86 -7.85
N TYR A 154 -24.11 11.50 -7.96
CA TYR A 154 -24.67 10.86 -9.14
C TYR A 154 -25.89 11.58 -9.72
N ASN A 155 -26.05 11.48 -11.03
CA ASN A 155 -27.32 11.70 -11.69
C ASN A 155 -28.32 10.64 -11.18
N ALA A 156 -29.46 11.06 -10.67
CA ALA A 156 -30.47 10.16 -10.08
C ALA A 156 -31.11 9.16 -11.10
N LYS A 157 -30.76 9.24 -12.38
CA LYS A 157 -31.07 8.19 -13.36
C LYS A 157 -30.20 6.95 -13.26
N ILE A 158 -29.07 7.05 -12.55
CA ILE A 158 -28.27 5.89 -12.17
C ILE A 158 -28.84 5.38 -10.86
N LYS A 159 -29.18 4.09 -10.80
CA LYS A 159 -29.84 3.45 -9.64
C LYS A 159 -28.96 2.39 -9.02
N GLY A 160 -29.15 2.14 -7.73
CA GLY A 160 -28.45 1.13 -6.96
C GLY A 160 -27.14 1.61 -6.35
N VAL A 161 -26.80 2.89 -6.52
CA VAL A 161 -25.54 3.44 -6.03
C VAL A 161 -25.48 3.46 -4.52
N GLU A 162 -26.55 3.83 -3.84
CA GLU A 162 -26.59 3.92 -2.37
C GLU A 162 -26.53 2.55 -1.67
N GLU A 163 -26.90 1.49 -2.38
CA GLU A 163 -26.98 0.13 -1.82
C GLU A 163 -25.74 -0.70 -2.08
N HIS A 164 -25.00 -0.40 -3.14
CA HIS A 164 -23.96 -1.28 -3.67
C HIS A 164 -22.53 -0.72 -3.56
N GLN A 165 -22.36 0.57 -3.26
CA GLN A 165 -21.05 1.14 -3.03
C GLN A 165 -20.68 1.06 -1.54
N THR A 166 -19.62 0.33 -1.24
CA THR A 166 -19.17 0.05 0.13
C THR A 166 -17.68 0.32 0.23
N ASN A 167 -17.13 0.29 1.44
CA ASN A 167 -15.70 0.47 1.64
C ASN A 167 -14.82 -0.50 0.82
N PRO A 168 -15.07 -1.82 0.78
CA PRO A 168 -14.33 -2.73 -0.11
C PRO A 168 -14.53 -2.42 -1.59
N TYR A 169 -15.68 -1.85 -1.94
CA TYR A 169 -16.06 -1.48 -3.30
C TYR A 169 -16.03 0.06 -3.47
N TRP A 170 -14.97 0.67 -2.98
CA TRP A 170 -14.80 2.11 -2.98
C TRP A 170 -14.64 2.75 -4.37
N THR A 171 -14.37 1.96 -5.40
CA THR A 171 -14.35 2.46 -6.78
C THR A 171 -15.64 2.09 -7.51
N PRO A 172 -16.14 2.95 -8.42
CA PRO A 172 -17.29 2.63 -9.23
C PRO A 172 -17.15 1.31 -10.00
N ALA A 173 -15.94 0.94 -10.40
CA ALA A 173 -15.69 -0.25 -11.20
C ALA A 173 -16.27 -1.55 -10.62
N LEU A 174 -16.13 -1.77 -9.31
CA LEU A 174 -16.64 -2.99 -8.69
C LEU A 174 -18.15 -2.91 -8.43
N ALA A 175 -18.63 -1.76 -7.96
CA ALA A 175 -20.05 -1.54 -7.65
C ALA A 175 -20.93 -1.43 -8.90
N LEU A 176 -20.37 -0.97 -10.02
CA LEU A 176 -21.08 -0.72 -11.29
C LEU A 176 -21.80 -1.96 -11.84
N ILE A 177 -21.34 -3.16 -11.49
CA ILE A 177 -21.99 -4.41 -11.92
C ILE A 177 -23.44 -4.47 -11.43
N ASP A 178 -23.74 -3.90 -10.26
CA ASP A 178 -25.07 -3.90 -9.66
C ASP A 178 -25.92 -2.68 -10.05
N TRP A 179 -25.33 -1.68 -10.67
CA TRP A 179 -26.04 -0.45 -11.02
C TRP A 179 -26.89 -0.61 -12.28
N THR A 180 -27.90 0.23 -12.39
CA THR A 180 -28.76 0.33 -13.58
C THR A 180 -28.86 1.77 -14.06
N SER A 181 -29.13 1.97 -15.35
CA SER A 181 -29.32 3.31 -15.94
C SER A 181 -30.72 3.47 -16.51
N GLU A 182 -31.39 4.54 -16.10
CA GLU A 182 -32.71 4.98 -16.69
C GLU A 182 -32.51 5.98 -17.83
N LYS A 183 -31.29 6.15 -18.33
CA LYS A 183 -31.01 6.95 -19.52
C LYS A 183 -31.50 6.24 -20.79
N GLU A 184 -31.89 6.99 -21.79
CA GLU A 184 -32.42 6.42 -23.06
C GLU A 184 -31.40 5.56 -23.80
N ASP A 185 -30.10 5.88 -23.66
CA ASP A 185 -28.97 5.15 -24.27
C ASP A 185 -28.35 4.09 -23.36
N ASN A 186 -28.97 3.81 -22.21
CA ASN A 186 -28.50 2.86 -21.21
C ASN A 186 -26.99 2.99 -20.91
N SER A 187 -26.55 4.23 -20.70
CA SER A 187 -25.14 4.55 -20.49
C SER A 187 -24.89 5.16 -19.11
N ILE A 188 -23.61 5.17 -18.71
CA ILE A 188 -23.07 6.01 -17.64
C ILE A 188 -21.79 6.69 -18.10
N ILE A 189 -21.61 7.95 -17.72
CA ILE A 189 -20.37 8.71 -17.93
C ILE A 189 -19.75 9.02 -16.56
N ILE A 190 -18.63 8.40 -16.26
CA ILE A 190 -17.89 8.55 -15.00
C ILE A 190 -16.83 9.64 -15.20
N GLY A 191 -16.94 10.72 -14.46
CA GLY A 191 -15.95 11.78 -14.41
C GLY A 191 -14.79 11.39 -13.49
N ASN A 192 -13.57 11.63 -13.94
CA ASN A 192 -12.37 11.26 -13.23
C ASN A 192 -11.34 12.38 -13.28
N THR A 193 -10.78 12.76 -12.14
CA THR A 193 -9.78 13.84 -12.03
C THR A 193 -8.36 13.38 -12.40
N THR A 194 -8.11 12.07 -12.53
CA THR A 194 -6.85 11.53 -13.03
C THR A 194 -6.88 11.24 -14.52
N ASP A 195 -5.76 11.37 -15.20
CA ASP A 195 -5.65 11.09 -16.62
C ASP A 195 -5.70 9.59 -16.89
N LEU A 196 -6.51 9.18 -17.86
CA LEU A 196 -6.41 7.85 -18.44
C LEU A 196 -5.18 7.79 -19.35
N SER A 197 -4.33 6.79 -19.14
CA SER A 197 -3.14 6.56 -19.97
C SER A 197 -3.43 5.76 -21.24
N GLY A 198 -4.55 5.03 -21.25
CA GLY A 198 -4.88 4.09 -22.33
C GLY A 198 -4.19 2.73 -22.20
N LYS A 199 -3.48 2.47 -21.09
CA LYS A 199 -2.72 1.24 -20.86
C LYS A 199 -3.51 0.30 -19.93
N PHE A 200 -4.67 -0.14 -20.39
CA PHE A 200 -5.67 -0.77 -19.54
C PHE A 200 -5.40 -2.22 -19.18
N ARG A 201 -4.56 -2.95 -19.93
CA ARG A 201 -4.25 -4.34 -19.56
C ARG A 201 -3.13 -4.43 -18.53
N TYR A 202 -2.16 -3.53 -18.62
CA TYR A 202 -1.10 -3.46 -17.63
C TYR A 202 -0.30 -2.15 -17.75
N ALA A 203 -0.70 -1.17 -17.00
CA ALA A 203 -0.14 0.16 -17.06
C ALA A 203 1.33 0.26 -16.59
N VAL A 204 1.80 -0.74 -15.84
CA VAL A 204 3.19 -0.81 -15.33
C VAL A 204 4.25 -0.85 -16.44
N PHE A 205 3.94 -1.27 -17.65
CA PHE A 205 4.87 -1.19 -18.78
C PHE A 205 5.12 0.24 -19.29
N GLY A 206 4.66 1.23 -18.60
CA GLY A 206 5.02 2.62 -18.84
C GLY A 206 5.87 3.16 -17.71
N ALA A 207 6.55 4.26 -17.95
CA ALA A 207 7.47 4.86 -16.98
C ALA A 207 6.80 5.42 -15.72
N SER A 208 5.49 5.48 -15.65
CA SER A 208 4.74 6.01 -14.52
C SER A 208 3.78 4.97 -13.95
N SER A 209 3.49 5.09 -12.68
CA SER A 209 2.42 4.32 -12.01
C SER A 209 1.09 4.52 -12.74
N PRO A 210 0.25 3.48 -12.90
CA PRO A 210 -1.09 3.64 -13.46
C PRO A 210 -1.91 4.57 -12.57
N GLY A 211 -2.71 5.42 -13.19
CA GLY A 211 -3.71 6.20 -12.47
C GLY A 211 -4.84 5.29 -11.96
N ALA A 212 -5.55 5.73 -10.91
CA ALA A 212 -6.71 5.01 -10.38
C ALA A 212 -7.75 4.69 -11.48
N ALA A 213 -7.95 5.61 -12.42
CA ALA A 213 -8.86 5.43 -13.54
C ALA A 213 -8.46 4.30 -14.50
N ASP A 214 -7.15 4.10 -14.75
CA ASP A 214 -6.69 2.96 -15.55
C ASP A 214 -6.97 1.63 -14.85
N ASN A 215 -6.74 1.57 -13.54
CA ASN A 215 -7.02 0.39 -12.73
C ASN A 215 -8.52 0.05 -12.69
N ASP A 216 -9.40 1.06 -12.67
CA ASP A 216 -10.84 0.85 -12.72
C ASP A 216 -11.27 0.24 -14.06
N VAL A 217 -10.70 0.71 -15.14
CA VAL A 217 -10.93 0.10 -16.46
C VAL A 217 -10.37 -1.33 -16.51
N GLU A 218 -9.16 -1.56 -15.98
CA GLU A 218 -8.55 -2.91 -15.93
C GLU A 218 -9.46 -3.90 -15.19
N LYS A 219 -10.00 -3.51 -14.01
CA LYS A 219 -10.91 -4.36 -13.23
C LYS A 219 -12.15 -4.77 -14.02
N LEU A 220 -12.73 -3.86 -14.80
CA LEU A 220 -13.92 -4.15 -15.61
C LEU A 220 -13.65 -5.07 -16.80
N ILE A 221 -12.45 -5.06 -17.35
CA ILE A 221 -12.10 -5.83 -18.54
C ILE A 221 -11.37 -7.16 -18.26
N GLU A 222 -10.64 -7.28 -17.13
CA GLU A 222 -9.84 -8.47 -16.78
C GLU A 222 -9.73 -8.74 -15.27
N GLY A 223 -10.60 -8.22 -14.42
CA GLY A 223 -10.40 -8.27 -12.97
C GLY A 223 -11.50 -8.91 -12.12
N LEU A 224 -12.60 -9.37 -12.74
CA LEU A 224 -13.76 -9.88 -12.01
C LEU A 224 -13.84 -11.41 -11.98
N GLU A 225 -13.12 -12.12 -12.85
CA GLU A 225 -13.11 -13.57 -12.95
C GLU A 225 -11.97 -14.20 -12.17
N THR A 226 -11.56 -13.60 -11.07
CA THR A 226 -10.52 -14.15 -10.19
C THR A 226 -10.99 -15.43 -9.51
N VAL A 227 -10.07 -16.34 -9.26
CA VAL A 227 -10.33 -17.61 -8.55
C VAL A 227 -10.71 -17.37 -7.11
N ALA A 228 -9.94 -16.54 -6.39
CA ALA A 228 -10.32 -16.01 -5.09
C ALA A 228 -10.70 -14.54 -5.26
N THR A 229 -11.77 -14.13 -4.62
CA THR A 229 -12.28 -12.76 -4.68
C THR A 229 -12.74 -12.31 -3.31
N TYR A 230 -12.94 -11.00 -3.13
CA TYR A 230 -13.53 -10.45 -1.92
C TYR A 230 -14.95 -9.96 -2.18
N THR A 231 -15.77 -10.10 -1.18
CA THR A 231 -17.18 -9.71 -1.18
C THR A 231 -17.34 -8.23 -0.83
N LYS A 232 -18.57 -7.72 -0.94
CA LYS A 232 -18.90 -6.33 -0.56
C LYS A 232 -18.64 -6.01 0.91
N ASP A 233 -18.60 -7.01 1.79
CA ASP A 233 -18.23 -6.86 3.20
C ASP A 233 -16.72 -7.05 3.46
N GLY A 234 -15.95 -7.37 2.42
CA GLY A 234 -14.49 -7.51 2.48
C GLY A 234 -13.99 -8.91 2.84
N SER A 235 -14.89 -9.89 2.97
CA SER A 235 -14.48 -11.27 3.20
C SER A 235 -13.91 -11.90 1.95
N TYR A 236 -12.86 -12.72 2.10
CA TYR A 236 -12.32 -13.51 0.99
C TYR A 236 -13.09 -14.81 0.82
N ILE A 237 -13.40 -15.12 -0.44
CA ILE A 237 -14.08 -16.35 -0.83
C ILE A 237 -13.50 -16.93 -2.11
N TRP A 238 -13.64 -18.24 -2.31
CA TRP A 238 -13.55 -18.86 -3.62
C TRP A 238 -14.69 -18.34 -4.50
N ASN A 239 -14.37 -17.84 -5.70
CA ASN A 239 -15.37 -17.24 -6.58
C ASN A 239 -16.27 -18.33 -7.18
N PRO A 240 -17.54 -18.42 -6.79
CA PRO A 240 -18.42 -19.54 -7.21
C PRO A 240 -18.85 -19.47 -8.69
N THR A 241 -18.61 -18.34 -9.39
CA THR A 241 -18.85 -18.24 -10.84
C THR A 241 -17.68 -18.75 -11.66
N VAL A 242 -16.51 -18.94 -11.02
CA VAL A 242 -15.28 -19.41 -11.63
C VAL A 242 -14.91 -20.79 -11.13
N VAL A 243 -14.91 -21.01 -9.82
CA VAL A 243 -14.41 -22.23 -9.17
C VAL A 243 -15.54 -23.23 -8.97
N VAL A 244 -15.37 -24.42 -9.53
CA VAL A 244 -16.35 -25.53 -9.35
C VAL A 244 -15.90 -26.54 -8.31
N GLU A 245 -14.57 -26.65 -8.10
CA GLU A 245 -13.98 -27.51 -7.07
C GLU A 245 -12.65 -26.90 -6.62
N HIS A 246 -12.36 -26.98 -5.33
CA HIS A 246 -11.06 -26.60 -4.77
C HIS A 246 -10.67 -27.52 -3.63
N SER A 247 -9.39 -27.62 -3.35
CA SER A 247 -8.85 -28.27 -2.16
C SER A 247 -7.58 -27.56 -1.70
N GLU A 248 -7.33 -27.65 -0.40
CA GLU A 248 -6.15 -27.15 0.26
C GLU A 248 -5.43 -28.32 0.94
N THR A 249 -4.14 -28.41 0.75
CA THR A 249 -3.31 -29.47 1.31
C THR A 249 -2.09 -28.87 1.99
N GLU A 250 -1.95 -29.07 3.27
CA GLU A 250 -0.72 -28.82 4.00
C GLU A 250 0.23 -29.98 3.77
N ASN A 251 1.44 -29.66 3.30
CA ASN A 251 2.45 -30.65 2.96
C ASN A 251 3.39 -30.91 4.15
N ASP A 252 4.04 -32.07 4.15
CA ASP A 252 4.95 -32.48 5.25
C ASP A 252 6.17 -31.54 5.43
N ASP A 253 6.51 -30.76 4.40
CA ASP A 253 7.60 -29.80 4.41
C ASP A 253 7.16 -28.40 4.89
N GLY A 254 5.89 -28.24 5.27
CA GLY A 254 5.30 -26.99 5.71
C GLY A 254 4.80 -26.08 4.59
N SER A 255 4.95 -26.49 3.33
CA SER A 255 4.31 -25.79 2.21
C SER A 255 2.81 -26.08 2.15
N LYS A 256 2.03 -25.23 1.46
CA LYS A 256 0.58 -25.42 1.27
C LYS A 256 0.22 -25.40 -0.19
N THR A 257 -0.51 -26.40 -0.64
CA THR A 257 -0.97 -26.52 -2.02
C THR A 257 -2.45 -26.21 -2.13
N PHE A 258 -2.79 -25.24 -2.97
CA PHE A 258 -4.14 -24.93 -3.40
C PHE A 258 -4.37 -25.57 -4.77
N THR A 259 -5.34 -26.47 -4.87
CA THR A 259 -5.76 -27.07 -6.16
C THR A 259 -7.13 -26.52 -6.52
N VAL A 260 -7.25 -26.02 -7.75
CA VAL A 260 -8.46 -25.33 -8.21
C VAL A 260 -8.90 -25.88 -9.53
N LYS A 261 -10.18 -26.27 -9.61
CA LYS A 261 -10.86 -26.58 -10.86
C LYS A 261 -11.79 -25.45 -11.24
N ILE A 262 -11.56 -24.86 -12.40
CA ILE A 262 -12.42 -23.80 -12.95
C ILE A 262 -13.58 -24.38 -13.78
N ALA A 263 -14.61 -23.59 -13.99
CA ALA A 263 -15.75 -23.97 -14.82
C ALA A 263 -15.32 -24.09 -16.30
N GLU A 264 -15.76 -25.18 -16.97
CA GLU A 264 -15.36 -25.50 -18.36
C GLU A 264 -16.05 -24.62 -19.41
N ASP A 265 -17.04 -23.84 -19.02
CA ASP A 265 -17.83 -22.98 -19.89
C ASP A 265 -17.46 -21.48 -19.81
N LEU A 266 -16.31 -21.18 -19.18
CA LEU A 266 -15.73 -19.85 -19.18
C LEU A 266 -15.14 -19.53 -20.55
N VAL A 267 -15.47 -18.35 -21.08
CA VAL A 267 -14.98 -17.92 -22.39
C VAL A 267 -14.64 -16.44 -22.40
N PHE A 268 -13.70 -16.06 -23.24
CA PHE A 268 -13.40 -14.66 -23.54
C PHE A 268 -14.53 -13.99 -24.36
N SER A 269 -14.43 -12.70 -24.55
CA SER A 269 -15.42 -11.88 -25.27
C SER A 269 -15.61 -12.29 -26.73
N ASP A 270 -14.65 -12.96 -27.35
CA ASP A 270 -14.74 -13.54 -28.70
C ASP A 270 -15.27 -14.98 -28.73
N GLY A 271 -15.58 -15.56 -27.58
CA GLY A 271 -16.04 -16.93 -27.41
C GLY A 271 -14.93 -17.98 -27.35
N SER A 272 -13.65 -17.60 -27.40
CA SER A 272 -12.55 -18.54 -27.17
C SER A 272 -12.53 -19.03 -25.72
N PRO A 273 -12.18 -20.30 -25.46
CA PRO A 273 -12.25 -20.87 -24.11
C PRO A 273 -11.21 -20.26 -23.18
N ILE A 274 -11.58 -20.13 -21.91
CA ILE A 274 -10.67 -19.85 -20.80
C ILE A 274 -10.28 -21.17 -20.16
N THR A 275 -8.99 -21.41 -20.01
CA THR A 275 -8.41 -22.65 -19.46
C THR A 275 -7.52 -22.32 -18.25
N ALA A 276 -7.06 -23.33 -17.54
CA ALA A 276 -6.12 -23.22 -16.43
C ALA A 276 -4.85 -22.43 -16.80
N LYS A 277 -4.35 -22.59 -18.04
CA LYS A 277 -3.19 -21.83 -18.54
C LYS A 277 -3.41 -20.32 -18.49
N ASN A 278 -4.64 -19.86 -18.77
CA ASN A 278 -4.96 -18.43 -18.78
C ASN A 278 -4.82 -17.79 -17.41
N TYR A 279 -5.06 -18.55 -16.33
CA TYR A 279 -4.94 -18.06 -14.96
C TYR A 279 -3.48 -17.90 -14.52
N VAL A 280 -2.60 -18.82 -14.86
CA VAL A 280 -1.20 -18.79 -14.42
C VAL A 280 -0.28 -17.98 -15.34
N ALA A 281 -0.70 -17.73 -16.59
CA ALA A 281 0.16 -17.19 -17.64
C ALA A 281 0.80 -15.83 -17.30
N ARG A 282 -0.02 -14.87 -16.85
CA ARG A 282 0.46 -13.52 -16.52
C ARG A 282 1.48 -13.55 -15.38
N ALA A 283 1.14 -14.24 -14.29
CA ALA A 283 1.98 -14.33 -13.12
C ALA A 283 3.32 -15.04 -13.42
N MET A 284 3.28 -16.15 -14.17
CA MET A 284 4.51 -16.82 -14.61
C MET A 284 5.37 -15.93 -15.50
N ALA A 285 4.76 -15.24 -16.48
CA ALA A 285 5.49 -14.33 -17.37
C ALA A 285 6.19 -13.21 -16.58
N PHE A 286 5.50 -12.62 -15.59
CA PHE A 286 6.06 -11.58 -14.72
C PHE A 286 7.16 -12.05 -13.79
N SER A 287 7.33 -13.33 -13.61
CA SER A 287 8.41 -13.92 -12.83
C SER A 287 9.70 -14.15 -13.63
N THR A 288 9.81 -13.58 -14.83
CA THR A 288 10.92 -13.84 -15.76
C THR A 288 11.72 -12.60 -16.14
N PRO A 289 13.00 -12.76 -16.55
CA PRO A 289 13.80 -11.66 -17.12
C PRO A 289 13.19 -11.08 -18.40
N VAL A 290 12.30 -11.80 -19.09
CA VAL A 290 11.59 -11.31 -20.29
C VAL A 290 10.66 -10.15 -19.92
N ALA A 291 9.86 -10.32 -18.89
CA ALA A 291 8.99 -9.24 -18.39
C ALA A 291 9.79 -8.11 -17.75
N ALA A 292 10.87 -8.40 -17.04
CA ALA A 292 11.79 -7.39 -16.52
C ALA A 292 12.33 -6.49 -17.64
N GLN A 293 12.72 -7.08 -18.79
CA GLN A 293 13.15 -6.28 -19.94
C GLN A 293 12.00 -5.48 -20.56
N ALA A 294 10.79 -6.04 -20.63
CA ALA A 294 9.62 -5.34 -21.17
C ALA A 294 9.25 -4.11 -20.34
N ALA A 295 9.36 -4.20 -19.03
CA ALA A 295 9.04 -3.13 -18.10
C ALA A 295 10.20 -2.13 -17.88
N GLY A 296 11.41 -2.49 -18.25
CA GLY A 296 12.62 -1.74 -17.93
C GLY A 296 12.98 -1.81 -16.44
N LYS A 297 12.51 -2.85 -15.75
CA LYS A 297 12.66 -3.05 -14.33
C LYS A 297 12.44 -4.51 -13.95
N ASP A 298 13.07 -4.94 -12.85
CA ASP A 298 12.87 -6.28 -12.32
C ASP A 298 11.41 -6.47 -11.87
N HIS A 299 10.86 -7.64 -12.15
CA HIS A 299 9.55 -8.05 -11.71
C HIS A 299 9.65 -9.22 -10.76
N MET A 300 8.85 -9.18 -9.73
CA MET A 300 8.72 -10.24 -8.77
C MET A 300 7.23 -10.58 -8.62
N ALA A 301 6.76 -11.48 -9.44
CA ALA A 301 5.50 -12.15 -9.22
C ALA A 301 5.81 -13.60 -8.79
N LEU A 302 4.91 -14.24 -8.09
CA LEU A 302 5.05 -15.63 -7.63
C LEU A 302 6.21 -15.93 -6.67
N MET A 303 6.80 -14.91 -6.03
CA MET A 303 7.92 -15.10 -5.09
C MET A 303 7.54 -16.02 -3.92
N GLN A 304 6.29 -16.00 -3.53
CA GLN A 304 5.75 -16.81 -2.45
C GLN A 304 5.55 -18.30 -2.83
N TYR A 305 5.83 -18.68 -4.06
CA TYR A 305 5.62 -20.06 -4.48
C TYR A 305 6.92 -20.84 -4.62
N VAL A 306 6.84 -22.12 -4.32
CA VAL A 306 7.97 -23.05 -4.41
C VAL A 306 8.61 -22.99 -5.80
N GLY A 307 9.94 -22.87 -5.82
CA GLY A 307 10.72 -22.86 -7.06
C GLY A 307 10.89 -21.50 -7.73
N TYR A 308 10.27 -20.43 -7.19
CA TYR A 308 10.39 -19.09 -7.76
C TYR A 308 11.84 -18.63 -7.96
N LYS A 309 12.68 -18.70 -6.90
CA LYS A 309 14.07 -18.21 -6.95
C LYS A 309 14.86 -18.82 -8.12
N ALA A 310 14.70 -20.12 -8.35
CA ALA A 310 15.35 -20.83 -9.44
C ALA A 310 14.79 -20.45 -10.82
N PHE A 311 13.46 -20.34 -10.92
CA PHE A 311 12.77 -20.01 -12.16
C PHE A 311 13.02 -18.56 -12.63
N SER A 312 13.02 -17.60 -11.73
CA SER A 312 13.19 -16.19 -12.04
C SER A 312 14.57 -15.82 -12.59
N LEU A 313 15.56 -16.66 -12.34
CA LEU A 313 16.94 -16.52 -12.86
C LEU A 313 17.14 -17.14 -14.25
N TYR A 314 16.16 -17.90 -14.76
CA TYR A 314 16.29 -18.54 -16.06
C TYR A 314 16.14 -17.55 -17.21
N ASP A 315 17.17 -17.47 -18.07
CA ASP A 315 17.24 -16.49 -19.19
C ASP A 315 17.02 -17.12 -20.58
N GLY A 316 16.66 -18.40 -20.63
CA GLY A 316 16.51 -19.20 -21.86
C GLY A 316 17.71 -20.05 -22.20
N THR A 317 18.87 -19.90 -21.52
CA THR A 317 20.11 -20.60 -21.86
C THR A 317 20.86 -21.21 -20.69
N ASN A 318 20.55 -20.83 -19.46
CA ASN A 318 21.33 -21.11 -18.27
C ASN A 318 20.70 -22.14 -17.32
N ASP A 319 19.83 -23.02 -17.83
CA ASP A 319 19.22 -24.11 -17.05
C ASP A 319 20.30 -25.00 -16.38
N GLY A 320 20.16 -25.24 -15.10
CA GLY A 320 21.13 -25.97 -14.28
C GLY A 320 22.40 -25.18 -13.89
N ALA A 321 22.52 -23.93 -14.27
CA ALA A 321 23.65 -23.10 -13.86
C ALA A 321 23.51 -22.64 -12.39
N GLU A 322 24.63 -22.42 -11.73
CA GLU A 322 24.66 -21.81 -10.39
C GLU A 322 24.78 -20.28 -10.50
N VAL A 323 23.79 -19.56 -9.93
CA VAL A 323 23.78 -18.10 -9.86
C VAL A 323 23.49 -17.70 -8.41
N ASP A 324 24.41 -17.01 -7.78
CA ASP A 324 24.32 -16.53 -6.40
C ASP A 324 23.91 -17.63 -5.38
N GLY A 325 24.41 -18.87 -5.61
CA GLY A 325 24.11 -20.02 -4.75
C GLY A 325 22.78 -20.70 -5.02
N VAL A 326 22.08 -20.31 -6.09
CA VAL A 326 20.83 -20.93 -6.54
C VAL A 326 21.07 -21.69 -7.84
N THR A 327 20.66 -22.96 -7.89
CA THR A 327 20.63 -23.73 -9.14
C THR A 327 19.45 -23.27 -9.98
N VAL A 328 19.73 -22.64 -11.11
CA VAL A 328 18.72 -22.09 -12.04
C VAL A 328 17.87 -23.21 -12.62
N SER A 329 16.57 -22.99 -12.70
CA SER A 329 15.62 -23.93 -13.30
C SER A 329 14.69 -23.22 -14.29
N LYS A 330 14.49 -23.84 -15.44
CA LYS A 330 13.43 -23.40 -16.37
C LYS A 330 12.03 -23.75 -15.87
N VAL A 331 11.91 -24.60 -14.84
CA VAL A 331 10.64 -25.12 -14.31
C VAL A 331 10.24 -24.36 -13.05
N MET A 332 9.02 -23.83 -13.05
CA MET A 332 8.33 -23.29 -11.88
C MET A 332 7.62 -24.43 -11.17
N SER A 333 8.28 -25.06 -10.20
CA SER A 333 7.78 -26.28 -9.56
C SER A 333 6.53 -26.05 -8.68
N GLY A 334 6.35 -24.86 -8.15
CA GLY A 334 5.16 -24.47 -7.39
C GLY A 334 3.88 -24.25 -8.21
N ILE A 335 3.95 -24.32 -9.53
CA ILE A 335 2.78 -24.18 -10.42
C ILE A 335 2.60 -25.46 -11.23
N ARG A 336 1.39 -26.00 -11.21
CA ARG A 336 1.03 -27.23 -11.94
C ARG A 336 -0.23 -27.02 -12.79
N LEU A 337 -0.23 -27.59 -13.97
CA LEU A 337 -1.40 -27.70 -14.85
C LEU A 337 -1.81 -29.18 -14.86
N ILE A 338 -2.83 -29.52 -14.08
CA ILE A 338 -3.26 -30.92 -13.90
C ILE A 338 -4.04 -31.40 -15.13
N ASP A 339 -4.92 -30.55 -15.64
CA ASP A 339 -5.64 -30.70 -16.90
C ASP A 339 -6.00 -29.33 -17.48
N ASP A 340 -6.80 -29.28 -18.55
CA ASP A 340 -7.16 -28.04 -19.22
C ASP A 340 -7.94 -27.04 -18.29
N TYR A 341 -8.57 -27.53 -17.24
CA TYR A 341 -9.40 -26.73 -16.33
C TYR A 341 -8.99 -26.82 -14.86
N THR A 342 -7.91 -27.54 -14.58
CA THR A 342 -7.43 -27.73 -13.21
C THR A 342 -5.96 -27.33 -13.10
N PHE A 343 -5.66 -26.43 -12.18
CA PHE A 343 -4.30 -26.07 -11.84
C PHE A 343 -4.07 -26.13 -10.32
N ALA A 344 -2.82 -26.22 -9.92
CA ALA A 344 -2.44 -26.13 -8.53
C ALA A 344 -1.29 -25.14 -8.33
N VAL A 345 -1.28 -24.50 -7.17
CA VAL A 345 -0.22 -23.59 -6.73
C VAL A 345 0.25 -24.02 -5.35
N THR A 346 1.56 -24.11 -5.16
CA THR A 346 2.17 -24.51 -3.89
C THR A 346 2.95 -23.34 -3.30
N VAL A 347 2.50 -22.87 -2.17
CA VAL A 347 3.09 -21.76 -1.42
C VAL A 347 4.28 -22.27 -0.60
N ASP A 348 5.40 -21.55 -0.67
CA ASP A 348 6.62 -21.87 0.05
C ASP A 348 6.41 -21.73 1.57
N PRO A 349 6.97 -22.61 2.40
CA PRO A 349 6.87 -22.54 3.86
C PRO A 349 7.34 -21.21 4.47
N GLU A 350 8.23 -20.49 3.79
CA GLU A 350 8.69 -19.18 4.24
C GLU A 350 7.55 -18.15 4.34
N TYR A 351 6.45 -18.36 3.58
CA TYR A 351 5.29 -17.45 3.51
C TYR A 351 4.07 -17.97 4.28
N LEU A 352 4.26 -18.98 5.12
CA LEU A 352 3.20 -19.65 5.88
C LEU A 352 3.58 -19.82 7.36
N PRO A 353 2.59 -19.83 8.27
CA PRO A 353 1.17 -19.58 8.03
C PRO A 353 0.90 -18.10 7.67
N TYR A 354 -0.10 -17.84 6.85
CA TYR A 354 -0.50 -16.50 6.45
C TYR A 354 -2.00 -16.32 6.66
N TYR A 355 -2.40 -15.25 7.36
CA TYR A 355 -3.81 -15.02 7.74
C TYR A 355 -4.76 -14.96 6.53
N TYR A 356 -4.29 -14.39 5.41
CA TYR A 356 -5.06 -14.28 4.17
C TYR A 356 -4.59 -15.25 3.09
N ASP A 357 -4.22 -16.46 3.45
CA ASP A 357 -3.56 -17.42 2.53
C ASP A 357 -4.39 -17.77 1.28
N ILE A 358 -5.72 -17.69 1.33
CA ILE A 358 -6.59 -17.82 0.16
C ILE A 358 -6.22 -16.81 -0.95
N ALA A 359 -5.67 -15.64 -0.61
CA ALA A 359 -5.25 -14.64 -1.58
C ALA A 359 -4.13 -15.16 -2.50
N TYR A 360 -3.34 -16.13 -2.03
CA TYR A 360 -2.34 -16.78 -2.86
C TYR A 360 -2.93 -17.56 -4.04
N ALA A 361 -4.21 -17.91 -3.99
CA ALA A 361 -4.90 -18.53 -5.13
C ALA A 361 -5.65 -17.51 -6.02
N GLY A 362 -5.52 -16.21 -5.75
CA GLY A 362 -6.28 -15.12 -6.37
C GLY A 362 -5.85 -14.77 -7.81
N PHE A 363 -5.69 -15.75 -8.68
CA PHE A 363 -5.34 -15.52 -10.08
C PHE A 363 -6.54 -15.07 -10.92
N ALA A 364 -6.28 -14.14 -11.86
CA ALA A 364 -7.23 -13.71 -12.88
C ALA A 364 -6.82 -14.28 -14.26
N PRO A 365 -7.80 -14.62 -15.13
CA PRO A 365 -7.47 -15.14 -16.43
C PRO A 365 -7.04 -14.02 -17.37
N THR A 366 -6.08 -14.31 -18.24
CA THR A 366 -5.63 -13.39 -19.27
C THR A 366 -5.50 -14.09 -20.62
N TYR A 367 -5.63 -13.31 -21.70
CA TYR A 367 -5.47 -13.86 -23.04
C TYR A 367 -3.98 -14.14 -23.32
N LEU A 368 -3.63 -15.42 -23.57
CA LEU A 368 -2.24 -15.89 -23.61
C LEU A 368 -1.34 -15.08 -24.52
N LYS A 369 -1.83 -14.70 -25.71
CA LYS A 369 -1.01 -13.99 -26.70
C LYS A 369 -0.56 -12.60 -26.24
N VAL A 370 -1.23 -12.00 -25.27
CA VAL A 370 -0.83 -10.71 -24.69
C VAL A 370 0.55 -10.86 -24.01
N TRP A 371 0.74 -11.96 -23.30
CA TRP A 371 1.91 -12.18 -22.44
C TRP A 371 2.93 -13.13 -23.01
N LEU A 372 2.50 -14.08 -23.84
CA LEU A 372 3.36 -15.16 -24.33
C LEU A 372 3.71 -15.05 -25.82
N GLY A 373 3.01 -14.18 -26.56
CA GLY A 373 3.16 -14.19 -28.01
C GLY A 373 2.67 -15.50 -28.64
N ASP A 374 3.57 -16.15 -29.35
CA ASP A 374 3.34 -17.48 -29.92
C ASP A 374 3.95 -18.61 -29.07
N ALA A 375 4.44 -18.28 -27.85
CA ALA A 375 4.89 -19.26 -26.88
C ALA A 375 3.70 -19.90 -26.14
N ASP A 376 3.96 -21.01 -25.46
CA ASP A 376 2.97 -21.73 -24.66
C ASP A 376 3.55 -22.11 -23.30
N ILE A 377 2.66 -22.48 -22.37
CA ILE A 377 3.00 -23.06 -21.07
C ILE A 377 2.82 -24.57 -21.15
N VAL A 378 3.81 -25.31 -20.67
CA VAL A 378 3.83 -26.78 -20.61
C VAL A 378 4.08 -27.19 -19.17
N ASP A 379 3.37 -28.21 -18.71
CA ASP A 379 3.64 -28.94 -17.46
C ASP A 379 4.29 -30.29 -17.83
N ASP A 380 5.45 -30.60 -17.24
CA ASP A 380 6.19 -31.84 -17.50
C ASP A 380 6.01 -32.92 -16.42
N GLY A 381 5.17 -32.63 -15.43
CA GLY A 381 4.96 -33.47 -14.26
C GLY A 381 5.71 -33.00 -13.02
N GLU A 382 6.71 -32.15 -13.17
CA GLU A 382 7.48 -31.54 -12.07
C GLU A 382 7.10 -30.06 -11.84
N GLY A 383 6.54 -29.38 -12.87
CA GLY A 383 6.11 -27.99 -12.80
C GLY A 383 5.83 -27.42 -14.18
N CYS A 384 5.53 -26.12 -14.20
CA CYS A 384 5.26 -25.40 -15.44
C CYS A 384 6.50 -24.67 -15.95
N TYR A 385 6.64 -24.62 -17.29
CA TYR A 385 7.67 -23.84 -17.96
C TYR A 385 7.16 -23.31 -19.29
N PHE A 386 7.85 -22.30 -19.83
CA PHE A 386 7.55 -21.75 -21.15
C PHE A 386 8.28 -22.53 -22.25
N THR A 387 7.63 -22.67 -23.41
CA THR A 387 8.31 -23.21 -24.62
C THR A 387 9.46 -22.27 -25.01
N ASP A 388 10.50 -22.84 -25.67
CA ASP A 388 11.79 -22.17 -25.93
C ASP A 388 11.64 -20.83 -26.67
N ASN A 389 10.64 -20.68 -27.52
CA ASN A 389 10.37 -19.46 -28.26
C ASN A 389 9.95 -18.27 -27.36
N PHE A 390 9.60 -18.50 -26.09
CA PHE A 390 9.36 -17.43 -25.11
C PHE A 390 10.64 -16.63 -24.83
N TYR A 391 11.79 -17.30 -24.82
CA TYR A 391 13.10 -16.72 -24.53
C TYR A 391 13.88 -16.36 -25.80
N GLU A 392 13.26 -16.41 -26.98
CA GLU A 392 13.90 -16.05 -28.24
C GLU A 392 14.31 -14.58 -28.23
N LYS A 393 15.57 -14.30 -28.64
CA LYS A 393 16.14 -12.95 -28.67
C LYS A 393 16.45 -12.49 -30.09
N ASN A 394 16.26 -11.19 -30.33
CA ASN A 394 16.79 -10.49 -31.48
C ASN A 394 17.88 -9.50 -30.99
N GLY A 395 19.15 -9.89 -31.14
CA GLY A 395 20.25 -9.23 -30.44
C GLY A 395 20.12 -9.46 -28.92
N ASP A 396 20.12 -8.38 -28.14
CA ASP A 396 19.96 -8.44 -26.68
C ASP A 396 18.51 -8.33 -26.21
N THR A 397 17.55 -8.24 -27.13
CA THR A 397 16.14 -8.01 -26.81
C THR A 397 15.31 -9.27 -26.97
N TYR A 398 14.55 -9.64 -25.98
CA TYR A 398 13.57 -10.73 -26.07
C TYR A 398 12.42 -10.32 -27.01
N VAL A 399 12.10 -11.18 -27.98
CA VAL A 399 11.02 -10.91 -28.94
C VAL A 399 9.66 -10.77 -28.23
N VAL A 400 9.42 -11.63 -27.26
CA VAL A 400 8.17 -11.61 -26.45
C VAL A 400 8.10 -10.34 -25.59
N ALA A 401 9.23 -9.82 -25.07
CA ALA A 401 9.24 -8.56 -24.29
C ALA A 401 8.71 -7.37 -25.09
N GLU A 402 9.15 -7.24 -26.36
CA GLU A 402 8.63 -6.18 -27.25
C GLU A 402 7.14 -6.35 -27.56
N GLN A 403 6.69 -7.58 -27.66
CA GLN A 403 5.28 -7.88 -27.86
C GLN A 403 4.45 -7.57 -26.61
N MET A 404 4.89 -8.02 -25.43
CA MET A 404 4.24 -7.69 -24.14
C MET A 404 4.05 -6.19 -24.00
N LYS A 405 5.13 -5.43 -24.19
CA LYS A 405 5.12 -3.98 -24.12
C LYS A 405 4.07 -3.38 -25.06
N LYS A 406 4.01 -3.85 -26.30
CA LYS A 406 3.04 -3.41 -27.28
C LYS A 406 1.62 -3.80 -26.93
N SER A 407 1.39 -5.06 -26.57
CA SER A 407 0.04 -5.62 -26.35
C SER A 407 -0.58 -5.17 -25.03
N ALA A 408 0.23 -5.08 -23.96
CA ALA A 408 -0.25 -4.68 -22.65
C ALA A 408 -0.46 -3.17 -22.51
N THR A 409 0.32 -2.37 -23.23
CA THR A 409 0.25 -0.90 -23.13
C THR A 409 -0.59 -0.24 -24.23
N ASN A 410 -1.08 -0.99 -25.18
CA ASN A 410 -1.88 -0.46 -26.28
C ASN A 410 -3.36 -0.66 -25.99
N THR A 411 -4.17 0.30 -26.41
CA THR A 411 -5.63 0.20 -26.52
C THR A 411 -6.07 -0.67 -27.68
N ASP A 412 -5.19 -1.55 -28.16
CA ASP A 412 -5.49 -2.48 -29.23
C ASP A 412 -6.58 -3.46 -28.79
N THR A 413 -7.77 -3.29 -29.35
CA THR A 413 -8.94 -4.12 -29.08
C THR A 413 -8.92 -5.46 -29.83
N THR A 414 -7.81 -5.81 -30.49
CA THR A 414 -7.69 -7.06 -31.24
C THR A 414 -7.67 -8.30 -30.37
N TYR A 415 -7.24 -8.17 -29.10
CA TYR A 415 -7.26 -9.29 -28.15
C TYR A 415 -8.52 -9.25 -27.29
N PRO A 416 -9.20 -10.40 -27.13
CA PRO A 416 -10.41 -10.48 -26.33
C PRO A 416 -10.15 -10.25 -24.84
N TYR A 417 -11.20 -9.97 -24.11
CA TYR A 417 -11.22 -9.70 -22.68
C TYR A 417 -12.04 -10.74 -21.94
N SER A 418 -11.72 -11.02 -20.67
CA SER A 418 -12.49 -11.94 -19.82
C SER A 418 -13.60 -11.24 -19.04
N GLY A 419 -13.43 -9.97 -18.67
CA GLY A 419 -14.25 -9.24 -17.74
C GLY A 419 -15.65 -8.87 -18.22
N ALA A 420 -16.32 -8.06 -17.39
CA ALA A 420 -17.70 -7.63 -17.60
C ALA A 420 -17.89 -6.72 -18.84
N TYR A 421 -16.83 -6.03 -19.22
CA TYR A 421 -16.82 -5.10 -20.34
C TYR A 421 -15.62 -5.34 -21.27
N VAL A 422 -15.71 -4.75 -22.46
CA VAL A 422 -14.63 -4.69 -23.45
C VAL A 422 -14.33 -3.25 -23.80
N VAL A 423 -13.07 -2.91 -24.05
CA VAL A 423 -12.71 -1.58 -24.53
C VAL A 423 -13.13 -1.43 -25.98
N LYS A 424 -14.04 -0.49 -26.22
CA LYS A 424 -14.49 -0.13 -27.58
C LYS A 424 -13.53 0.85 -28.24
N SER A 425 -13.15 1.88 -27.51
CA SER A 425 -12.24 2.91 -27.97
C SER A 425 -11.61 3.68 -26.82
N TYR A 426 -10.46 4.25 -27.09
CA TYR A 426 -9.78 5.22 -26.24
C TYR A 426 -9.39 6.43 -27.08
N ASP A 427 -9.66 7.62 -26.59
CA ASP A 427 -9.20 8.87 -27.18
C ASP A 427 -8.15 9.55 -26.28
N ASN A 428 -6.92 9.62 -26.76
CA ASN A 428 -5.83 10.23 -26.02
C ASN A 428 -5.91 11.76 -25.98
N SER A 429 -6.72 12.38 -26.83
CA SER A 429 -6.85 13.85 -26.89
C SER A 429 -7.70 14.42 -25.78
N ASP A 430 -8.74 13.70 -25.36
CA ASP A 430 -9.63 14.07 -24.26
C ASP A 430 -9.56 13.11 -23.07
N LYS A 431 -8.62 12.14 -23.13
CA LYS A 431 -8.39 11.16 -22.06
C LYS A 431 -9.69 10.41 -21.70
N SER A 432 -10.42 9.93 -22.71
CA SER A 432 -11.66 9.18 -22.52
C SER A 432 -11.58 7.75 -23.03
N ALA A 433 -12.26 6.85 -22.35
CA ALA A 433 -12.43 5.46 -22.77
C ALA A 433 -13.92 5.10 -22.84
N ILE A 434 -14.31 4.37 -23.90
CA ILE A 434 -15.64 3.82 -24.06
C ILE A 434 -15.55 2.30 -23.91
N LEU A 435 -16.36 1.77 -22.99
CA LEU A 435 -16.51 0.34 -22.74
C LEU A 435 -17.92 -0.09 -23.17
N GLU A 436 -18.02 -1.30 -23.70
CA GLU A 436 -19.28 -1.97 -24.04
C GLU A 436 -19.38 -3.31 -23.30
N LEU A 437 -20.60 -3.80 -23.06
CA LEU A 437 -20.82 -5.07 -22.37
C LEU A 437 -20.12 -6.24 -23.07
N ASN A 438 -19.51 -7.11 -22.26
CA ASN A 438 -19.10 -8.43 -22.69
C ASN A 438 -20.29 -9.42 -22.56
N PRO A 439 -20.89 -9.89 -23.63
CA PRO A 439 -22.06 -10.77 -23.55
C PRO A 439 -21.71 -12.16 -22.95
N ASN A 440 -20.44 -12.51 -22.92
CA ASN A 440 -19.96 -13.80 -22.45
C ASN A 440 -19.61 -13.82 -20.94
N PHE A 441 -19.56 -12.65 -20.31
CA PHE A 441 -19.30 -12.58 -18.87
C PHE A 441 -20.33 -13.35 -18.05
N LYS A 442 -19.86 -14.19 -17.11
CA LYS A 442 -20.73 -15.07 -16.30
C LYS A 442 -21.44 -14.36 -15.15
N GLY A 443 -20.93 -13.25 -14.72
CA GLY A 443 -21.38 -12.49 -13.55
C GLY A 443 -20.26 -12.36 -12.50
N ASN A 444 -20.49 -11.48 -11.53
CA ASN A 444 -19.65 -11.37 -10.36
C ASN A 444 -19.79 -12.61 -9.45
N TYR A 445 -19.17 -12.61 -8.27
CA TYR A 445 -19.26 -13.75 -7.34
C TYR A 445 -20.70 -14.10 -6.89
N GLU A 446 -21.65 -13.20 -7.02
CA GLU A 446 -23.09 -13.44 -6.79
C GLU A 446 -23.83 -13.90 -8.06
N GLY A 447 -23.15 -14.01 -9.19
CA GLY A 447 -23.73 -14.34 -10.48
C GLY A 447 -24.46 -13.15 -11.15
N VAL A 448 -24.29 -11.94 -10.61
CA VAL A 448 -24.91 -10.73 -11.16
C VAL A 448 -24.14 -10.26 -12.39
N LYS A 449 -24.87 -9.99 -13.46
CA LYS A 449 -24.32 -9.43 -14.71
C LYS A 449 -24.65 -7.94 -14.80
N PRO A 450 -23.73 -7.12 -15.33
CA PRO A 450 -24.00 -5.71 -15.51
C PRO A 450 -25.15 -5.49 -16.49
N SER A 451 -25.95 -4.45 -16.25
CA SER A 451 -27.08 -4.06 -17.10
C SER A 451 -26.83 -2.78 -17.90
N ILE A 452 -25.86 -1.96 -17.49
CA ILE A 452 -25.49 -0.74 -18.22
C ILE A 452 -24.70 -1.13 -19.46
N GLU A 453 -25.23 -0.81 -20.65
CA GLU A 453 -24.64 -1.26 -21.92
C GLU A 453 -23.35 -0.53 -22.29
N LYS A 454 -23.24 0.74 -21.87
CA LYS A 454 -22.12 1.60 -22.25
C LYS A 454 -21.58 2.35 -21.03
N VAL A 455 -20.31 2.20 -20.77
CA VAL A 455 -19.59 2.95 -19.74
C VAL A 455 -18.57 3.86 -20.41
N VAL A 456 -18.56 5.12 -20.02
CA VAL A 456 -17.57 6.10 -20.49
C VAL A 456 -16.79 6.60 -19.29
N TYR A 457 -15.49 6.40 -19.28
CA TYR A 457 -14.58 7.09 -18.38
C TYR A 457 -14.06 8.35 -19.06
N LYS A 458 -14.13 9.48 -18.39
CA LYS A 458 -13.75 10.78 -18.95
C LYS A 458 -12.96 11.61 -17.97
N LYS A 459 -11.85 12.22 -18.43
CA LYS A 459 -11.13 13.23 -17.65
C LYS A 459 -12.01 14.45 -17.38
N ILE A 460 -12.02 14.92 -16.15
CA ILE A 460 -12.64 16.18 -15.71
C ILE A 460 -11.66 17.01 -14.90
N VAL A 461 -11.99 18.27 -14.69
CA VAL A 461 -11.23 19.19 -13.83
C VAL A 461 -11.96 19.28 -12.50
N SER A 462 -11.22 19.14 -11.41
CA SER A 462 -11.79 19.17 -10.05
C SER A 462 -12.62 20.44 -9.80
N ASP A 463 -12.08 21.60 -10.14
CA ASP A 463 -12.72 22.90 -9.88
C ASP A 463 -14.07 23.09 -10.61
N THR A 464 -14.36 22.30 -11.65
CA THR A 464 -15.58 22.41 -12.47
C THR A 464 -16.41 21.13 -12.52
N GLN A 465 -16.11 20.16 -11.69
CA GLN A 465 -16.75 18.83 -11.74
C GLN A 465 -18.26 18.87 -11.45
N LEU A 466 -18.70 19.76 -10.56
CA LEU A 466 -20.13 19.93 -10.26
C LEU A 466 -20.88 20.58 -11.43
N GLU A 467 -20.29 21.56 -12.11
CA GLU A 467 -20.84 22.16 -13.31
C GLU A 467 -20.92 21.17 -14.47
N ASP A 468 -19.90 20.31 -14.62
CA ASP A 468 -19.90 19.24 -15.63
C ASP A 468 -21.06 18.26 -15.42
N LEU A 469 -21.33 17.87 -14.16
CA LEU A 469 -22.50 17.05 -13.80
C LEU A 469 -23.82 17.79 -14.07
N GLN A 470 -23.93 19.08 -13.71
CA GLN A 470 -25.12 19.90 -13.94
C GLN A 470 -25.40 20.07 -15.42
N ALA A 471 -24.38 20.24 -16.25
CA ALA A 471 -24.50 20.35 -17.70
C ALA A 471 -24.82 19.00 -18.38
N GLY A 472 -24.75 17.88 -17.65
CA GLY A 472 -24.94 16.55 -18.20
C GLY A 472 -23.74 16.04 -18.99
N GLY A 473 -22.58 16.62 -18.77
CA GLY A 473 -21.30 16.18 -19.36
C GLY A 473 -20.76 14.90 -18.73
N ILE A 474 -21.18 14.61 -17.50
CA ILE A 474 -20.93 13.38 -16.74
C ILE A 474 -22.19 12.96 -15.97
N ASP A 475 -22.24 11.73 -15.51
CA ASP A 475 -23.33 11.17 -14.69
C ASP A 475 -22.89 10.87 -13.25
N CYS A 476 -21.58 10.79 -13.02
CA CYS A 476 -21.01 10.42 -11.73
C CYS A 476 -19.69 11.20 -11.49
N ILE A 477 -19.56 11.74 -10.29
CA ILE A 477 -18.29 12.22 -9.70
C ILE A 477 -17.96 11.26 -8.59
N SER A 478 -16.78 10.67 -8.63
CA SER A 478 -16.33 9.70 -7.64
C SER A 478 -15.18 10.25 -6.78
N GLY A 479 -15.23 9.99 -5.48
CA GLY A 479 -14.12 10.23 -4.57
C GLY A 479 -13.91 11.67 -4.16
N ILE A 480 -14.98 12.44 -3.94
CA ILE A 480 -14.91 13.78 -3.35
C ILE A 480 -14.39 13.66 -1.91
N THR A 481 -13.32 14.36 -1.59
CA THR A 481 -12.63 14.27 -0.28
C THR A 481 -12.44 15.60 0.43
N GLY A 482 -12.48 16.71 -0.29
CA GLY A 482 -12.37 18.06 0.27
C GLY A 482 -13.66 18.48 0.99
N GLY A 483 -13.53 19.12 2.15
CA GLY A 483 -14.70 19.51 2.96
C GLY A 483 -15.64 20.48 2.25
N ASP A 484 -15.10 21.50 1.59
CA ASP A 484 -15.89 22.49 0.87
C ASP A 484 -16.60 21.87 -0.33
N GLU A 485 -15.89 21.07 -1.15
CA GLU A 485 -16.46 20.36 -2.28
C GLU A 485 -17.54 19.35 -1.84
N THR A 486 -17.33 18.66 -0.72
CA THR A 486 -18.32 17.74 -0.14
C THR A 486 -19.58 18.50 0.26
N ASN A 487 -19.46 19.66 0.93
CA ASN A 487 -20.58 20.50 1.30
C ASN A 487 -21.36 20.98 0.04
N GLU A 488 -20.66 21.41 -1.00
CA GLU A 488 -21.26 21.83 -2.26
C GLU A 488 -21.99 20.70 -2.97
N ALA A 489 -21.41 19.48 -2.96
CA ALA A 489 -22.03 18.29 -3.54
C ALA A 489 -23.31 17.88 -2.79
N ILE A 490 -23.30 17.86 -1.46
CA ILE A 490 -24.47 17.60 -0.62
C ILE A 490 -25.54 18.64 -0.87
N ASP A 491 -25.18 19.92 -0.83
CA ASP A 491 -26.06 21.05 -1.09
C ASP A 491 -26.70 20.96 -2.49
N MET A 492 -25.94 20.57 -3.47
CA MET A 492 -26.43 20.35 -4.85
C MET A 492 -27.45 19.22 -4.89
N ALA A 493 -27.17 18.08 -4.24
CA ALA A 493 -28.12 16.97 -4.19
C ALA A 493 -29.41 17.37 -3.46
N ASP A 494 -29.32 17.95 -2.27
CA ASP A 494 -30.46 18.34 -1.44
C ASP A 494 -31.37 19.38 -2.12
N LYS A 495 -30.79 20.31 -2.86
CA LYS A 495 -31.51 21.37 -3.60
C LYS A 495 -32.00 20.93 -4.97
N SER A 496 -31.65 19.75 -5.44
CA SER A 496 -31.90 19.27 -6.80
C SER A 496 -33.32 18.76 -7.05
N GLU A 497 -34.17 18.69 -6.02
CA GLU A 497 -35.48 18.05 -6.09
C GLU A 497 -35.42 16.58 -6.58
N GLY A 498 -34.36 15.87 -6.19
CA GLY A 498 -34.14 14.46 -6.54
C GLY A 498 -33.54 14.23 -7.93
N LYS A 499 -32.96 15.26 -8.55
CA LYS A 499 -32.21 15.12 -9.80
C LYS A 499 -30.82 14.51 -9.61
N TYR A 500 -30.22 14.75 -8.46
CA TYR A 500 -28.92 14.18 -8.04
C TYR A 500 -29.06 13.47 -6.71
N VAL A 501 -28.24 12.45 -6.52
CA VAL A 501 -28.13 11.69 -5.28
C VAL A 501 -26.65 11.53 -4.92
N TYR A 502 -26.34 11.37 -3.63
CA TYR A 502 -24.99 11.05 -3.20
C TYR A 502 -24.98 9.82 -2.32
N THR A 503 -23.84 9.17 -2.27
CA THR A 503 -23.50 8.14 -1.29
C THR A 503 -22.19 8.46 -0.63
N HIS A 504 -21.96 7.88 0.54
CA HIS A 504 -20.68 8.03 1.24
C HIS A 504 -20.29 6.72 1.94
N TYR A 505 -19.00 6.53 2.09
CA TYR A 505 -18.42 5.37 2.74
C TYR A 505 -17.04 5.70 3.25
N SER A 506 -16.59 4.99 4.30
CA SER A 506 -15.27 5.23 4.87
C SER A 506 -14.18 4.98 3.82
N ARG A 507 -13.32 5.96 3.61
CA ARG A 507 -12.12 5.78 2.81
C ARG A 507 -11.19 4.77 3.48
N ALA A 508 -10.76 3.76 2.74
CA ALA A 508 -9.81 2.76 3.23
C ALA A 508 -8.37 3.34 3.20
N GLY A 509 -8.13 4.34 4.02
CA GLY A 509 -6.82 4.99 4.05
C GLY A 509 -6.77 6.22 4.97
N TYR A 510 -5.65 6.90 4.95
CA TYR A 510 -5.39 8.09 5.76
C TYR A 510 -4.46 9.06 5.02
N GLY A 511 -4.54 10.34 5.36
CA GLY A 511 -3.57 11.34 4.93
C GLY A 511 -2.42 11.42 5.91
N LYS A 512 -1.20 11.66 5.42
CA LYS A 512 0.02 11.62 6.22
C LYS A 512 1.08 12.63 5.78
N LEU A 513 1.97 12.93 6.71
CA LEU A 513 3.28 13.53 6.45
C LEU A 513 4.33 12.41 6.59
N GLY A 514 4.93 11.99 5.48
CA GLY A 514 5.96 10.94 5.45
C GLY A 514 7.36 11.50 5.71
N PHE A 515 8.26 10.67 6.22
CA PHE A 515 9.65 11.02 6.48
C PHE A 515 10.63 10.12 5.72
N ARG A 516 11.75 10.71 5.32
CA ARG A 516 12.98 9.99 5.06
C ARG A 516 13.70 9.83 6.41
N ALA A 517 13.60 8.65 6.97
CA ALA A 517 14.09 8.36 8.31
C ALA A 517 15.52 7.78 8.33
N ASP A 518 16.19 7.76 7.19
CA ASP A 518 17.55 7.24 7.01
C ASP A 518 18.62 8.34 7.06
N PHE A 519 18.25 9.62 7.03
CA PHE A 519 19.22 10.71 7.09
C PHE A 519 18.64 12.01 7.67
N GLY A 520 19.54 12.95 7.99
CA GLY A 520 19.19 14.24 8.53
C GLY A 520 18.47 14.16 9.88
N PRO A 521 17.85 15.23 10.36
CA PRO A 521 17.19 15.23 11.66
C PRO A 521 15.97 14.31 11.73
N ALA A 522 15.28 14.05 10.60
CA ALA A 522 14.11 13.17 10.58
C ALA A 522 14.44 11.69 10.87
N GLN A 523 15.71 11.28 10.88
CA GLN A 523 16.12 9.94 11.30
C GLN A 523 15.88 9.68 12.80
N TYR A 524 15.75 10.74 13.60
CA TYR A 524 15.58 10.64 15.05
C TYR A 524 14.09 10.66 15.42
N THR A 525 13.66 9.69 16.22
CA THR A 525 12.27 9.54 16.67
C THR A 525 11.77 10.78 17.39
N GLU A 526 12.58 11.34 18.28
CA GLU A 526 12.26 12.55 19.03
C GLU A 526 11.95 13.75 18.13
N VAL A 527 12.54 13.82 16.94
CA VAL A 527 12.26 14.90 15.98
C VAL A 527 10.87 14.72 15.36
N ARG A 528 10.51 13.49 14.97
CA ARG A 528 9.21 13.19 14.41
C ARG A 528 8.09 13.38 15.44
N GLN A 529 8.30 12.92 16.67
CA GLN A 529 7.40 13.15 17.80
C GLN A 529 7.23 14.64 18.12
N ALA A 530 8.32 15.39 18.15
CA ALA A 530 8.26 16.84 18.39
C ALA A 530 7.45 17.57 17.32
N ILE A 531 7.58 17.19 16.04
CA ILE A 531 6.76 17.73 14.96
C ILE A 531 5.28 17.41 15.22
N ALA A 532 4.95 16.16 15.57
CA ALA A 532 3.58 15.76 15.88
C ALA A 532 2.98 16.56 17.04
N TYR A 533 3.72 16.77 18.13
CA TYR A 533 3.29 17.62 19.24
C TYR A 533 3.12 19.10 18.87
N CYS A 534 3.85 19.60 17.89
CA CYS A 534 3.68 20.97 17.43
C CYS A 534 2.45 21.18 16.54
N MET A 535 1.96 20.13 15.88
CA MET A 535 0.85 20.21 14.93
C MET A 535 -0.50 20.08 15.65
N ASP A 536 -1.46 20.97 15.34
CA ASP A 536 -2.86 20.79 15.72
C ASP A 536 -3.54 19.87 14.69
N ARG A 537 -3.32 18.54 14.86
CA ARG A 537 -3.84 17.53 13.94
C ARG A 537 -5.38 17.47 13.94
N ALA A 538 -6.01 17.74 15.09
CA ALA A 538 -7.47 17.76 15.18
C ALA A 538 -8.06 18.92 14.36
N LYS A 539 -7.47 20.10 14.46
CA LYS A 539 -7.85 21.25 13.63
C LYS A 539 -7.55 20.97 12.15
N PHE A 540 -6.37 20.41 11.85
CA PHE A 540 -5.98 20.05 10.49
C PHE A 540 -6.98 19.08 9.85
N ALA A 541 -7.31 17.99 10.53
CA ALA A 541 -8.28 17.00 10.05
C ALA A 541 -9.65 17.64 9.81
N LYS A 542 -10.15 18.43 10.77
CA LYS A 542 -11.44 19.10 10.65
C LYS A 542 -11.47 20.10 9.50
N ASP A 543 -10.44 20.93 9.37
CA ASP A 543 -10.40 21.97 8.33
C ASP A 543 -10.27 21.35 6.93
N PHE A 544 -9.47 20.30 6.80
CA PHE A 544 -9.26 19.61 5.52
C PHE A 544 -10.50 18.81 5.10
N THR A 545 -11.10 18.06 6.01
CA THR A 545 -12.22 17.16 5.68
C THR A 545 -13.59 17.82 5.83
N GLY A 546 -13.66 19.10 6.25
CA GLY A 546 -14.93 19.77 6.52
C GLY A 546 -15.75 19.15 7.66
N GLY A 547 -15.15 18.29 8.46
CA GLY A 547 -15.80 17.51 9.51
C GLY A 547 -16.26 16.12 9.07
N TYR A 548 -16.00 15.71 7.81
CA TYR A 548 -16.27 14.37 7.27
C TYR A 548 -15.10 13.40 7.47
N GLY A 549 -14.35 13.61 8.53
CA GLY A 549 -13.22 12.79 8.93
C GLY A 549 -12.70 13.17 10.30
N GLY A 550 -11.73 12.43 10.77
CA GLY A 550 -11.09 12.62 12.08
C GLY A 550 -9.62 12.24 12.07
N VAL A 551 -8.92 12.60 13.13
CA VAL A 551 -7.52 12.19 13.33
C VAL A 551 -7.45 10.68 13.50
N VAL A 552 -6.41 10.08 12.97
CA VAL A 552 -5.97 8.72 13.29
C VAL A 552 -4.56 8.77 13.84
N ASP A 553 -4.26 7.87 14.77
CA ASP A 553 -3.00 7.84 15.52
C ASP A 553 -2.07 6.70 15.07
N GLY A 554 -2.37 6.12 13.93
CA GLY A 554 -1.60 5.04 13.34
C GLY A 554 -1.96 4.84 11.86
N PRO A 555 -1.31 3.88 11.19
CA PRO A 555 -1.51 3.58 9.77
C PRO A 555 -2.79 2.75 9.56
N TYR A 556 -3.93 3.32 9.89
CA TYR A 556 -5.24 2.68 9.74
C TYR A 556 -6.31 3.69 9.32
N TYR A 557 -7.42 3.21 8.80
CA TYR A 557 -8.62 4.00 8.61
C TYR A 557 -9.65 3.69 9.71
N SER A 558 -10.46 4.66 10.05
CA SER A 558 -11.40 4.58 11.19
C SER A 558 -12.44 3.46 11.07
N GLY A 559 -12.69 2.98 9.85
CA GLY A 559 -13.61 1.86 9.58
C GLY A 559 -13.01 0.46 9.73
N ALA A 560 -11.67 0.34 9.88
CA ALA A 560 -10.98 -0.96 9.94
C ALA A 560 -11.51 -1.84 11.10
N TRP A 561 -11.79 -3.11 10.81
CA TRP A 561 -12.37 -4.02 11.80
C TRP A 561 -11.38 -4.30 12.95
N MET A 562 -10.11 -4.54 12.63
CA MET A 562 -9.06 -4.78 13.61
C MET A 562 -8.86 -3.57 14.55
N TYR A 563 -9.01 -2.35 14.02
CA TYR A 563 -8.97 -1.15 14.84
C TYR A 563 -10.10 -1.11 15.86
N LYS A 564 -11.32 -1.40 15.42
CA LYS A 564 -12.50 -1.41 16.29
C LYS A 564 -12.38 -2.47 17.39
N GLU A 565 -11.93 -3.67 17.03
CA GLU A 565 -11.71 -4.75 17.99
C GLU A 565 -10.56 -4.43 18.95
N ALA A 566 -9.44 -3.91 18.46
CA ALA A 566 -8.31 -3.54 19.32
C ALA A 566 -8.67 -2.43 20.31
N VAL A 567 -9.46 -1.44 19.91
CA VAL A 567 -9.98 -0.40 20.82
C VAL A 567 -10.94 -0.99 21.83
N ALA A 568 -11.83 -1.88 21.41
CA ALA A 568 -12.73 -2.59 22.33
C ALA A 568 -11.95 -3.45 23.35
N ASN A 569 -10.78 -3.96 22.97
CA ASN A 569 -9.84 -4.70 23.80
C ASN A 569 -8.82 -3.81 24.54
N GLY A 570 -9.10 -2.51 24.65
CA GLY A 570 -8.32 -1.58 25.47
C GLY A 570 -7.02 -1.08 24.85
N MET A 571 -6.90 -1.08 23.50
CA MET A 571 -5.78 -0.42 22.86
C MET A 571 -5.80 1.09 23.12
N GLU A 572 -4.70 1.62 23.61
CA GLU A 572 -4.46 3.05 23.80
C GLU A 572 -3.25 3.47 22.96
N LEU A 573 -3.36 4.58 22.25
CA LEU A 573 -2.30 5.18 21.45
C LEU A 573 -2.08 6.63 21.92
N ASN A 574 -0.82 7.09 21.83
CA ASN A 574 -0.51 8.48 22.09
C ASN A 574 -1.13 9.37 21.00
N ALA A 575 -2.01 10.26 21.42
CA ALA A 575 -2.68 11.19 20.51
C ALA A 575 -1.80 12.38 20.10
N TYR A 576 -0.57 12.50 20.63
CA TYR A 576 0.33 13.63 20.38
C TYR A 576 -0.43 14.97 20.44
N ALA A 577 -1.16 15.18 21.55
CA ALA A 577 -1.92 16.41 21.75
C ALA A 577 -1.02 17.63 21.61
N THR A 578 -1.52 18.69 20.97
CA THR A 578 -0.72 19.89 20.66
C THR A 578 -0.10 20.51 21.92
N SER A 579 1.22 20.45 22.01
CA SER A 579 2.00 20.93 23.17
C SER A 579 3.43 21.27 22.74
N VAL A 580 3.77 22.55 22.77
CA VAL A 580 5.15 23.00 22.52
C VAL A 580 6.09 22.55 23.62
N ASP A 581 5.60 22.48 24.85
CA ASP A 581 6.42 22.06 26.01
C ASP A 581 6.80 20.59 25.87
N SER A 582 5.86 19.70 25.43
CA SER A 582 6.14 18.30 25.16
C SER A 582 7.12 18.14 23.98
N ALA A 583 6.94 18.93 22.92
CA ALA A 583 7.88 18.93 21.79
C ALA A 583 9.31 19.31 22.22
N ILE A 584 9.44 20.33 23.06
CA ILE A 584 10.73 20.75 23.62
C ILE A 584 11.33 19.64 24.51
N ALA A 585 10.51 19.04 25.35
CA ALA A 585 10.98 18.00 26.29
C ALA A 585 11.57 16.80 25.55
N VAL A 586 10.88 16.27 24.53
CA VAL A 586 11.41 15.13 23.75
C VAL A 586 12.67 15.51 22.96
N LEU A 587 12.76 16.73 22.45
CA LEU A 587 13.98 17.22 21.79
C LEU A 587 15.16 17.34 22.75
N GLU A 588 14.94 17.88 23.95
CA GLU A 588 15.99 18.03 24.94
C GLU A 588 16.49 16.70 25.47
N GLU A 589 15.62 15.74 25.71
CA GLU A 589 16.00 14.37 26.06
C GLU A 589 16.76 13.71 24.90
N GLY A 590 16.37 13.95 23.66
CA GLY A 590 17.07 13.51 22.46
C GLY A 590 18.41 14.19 22.22
N GLY A 591 18.81 15.17 23.04
CA GLY A 591 20.10 15.86 22.96
C GLY A 591 20.13 17.04 21.96
N TRP A 592 18.97 17.57 21.57
CA TRP A 592 18.84 18.77 20.73
C TRP A 592 18.93 20.04 21.59
N VAL A 593 20.04 20.21 22.29
CA VAL A 593 20.25 21.24 23.33
C VAL A 593 21.39 22.20 23.01
N TYR A 594 21.89 22.19 21.79
CA TYR A 594 23.03 23.03 21.39
C TYR A 594 22.64 24.07 20.33
N ASP A 595 23.50 25.08 20.17
CA ASP A 595 23.58 25.95 19.01
C ASP A 595 24.60 25.43 17.98
N LYS A 596 24.74 26.14 16.84
CA LYS A 596 25.68 25.78 15.76
C LYS A 596 27.17 25.80 16.16
N ASP A 597 27.53 26.47 17.22
CA ASP A 597 28.89 26.63 17.73
C ASP A 597 29.19 25.70 18.91
N GLY A 598 28.23 24.82 19.26
CA GLY A 598 28.34 23.84 20.33
C GLY A 598 28.07 24.40 21.74
N ASN A 599 27.55 25.63 21.87
CA ASN A 599 27.11 26.16 23.16
C ASN A 599 25.69 25.68 23.47
N ASP A 600 25.29 25.83 24.74
CA ASP A 600 23.92 25.54 25.15
C ASP A 600 22.91 26.38 24.32
N TYR A 601 21.83 25.72 23.90
CA TYR A 601 20.77 26.36 23.13
C TYR A 601 20.06 27.44 23.94
N VAL A 602 19.81 28.57 23.32
CA VAL A 602 19.05 29.69 23.92
C VAL A 602 17.87 30.08 23.06
N GLU A 603 18.10 30.27 21.76
CA GLU A 603 17.05 30.67 20.81
C GLU A 603 17.47 30.34 19.36
N GLY A 604 16.51 30.31 18.44
CA GLY A 604 16.75 30.07 17.01
C GLY A 604 16.60 28.60 16.65
N VAL A 605 17.55 28.04 15.88
CA VAL A 605 17.54 26.64 15.46
C VAL A 605 18.35 25.78 16.42
N ARG A 606 17.76 24.69 16.90
CA ARG A 606 18.46 23.72 17.76
C ARG A 606 19.42 22.87 16.95
N TYR A 607 20.46 22.40 17.61
CA TYR A 607 21.44 21.46 17.08
C TYR A 607 21.62 20.27 18.04
N LYS A 608 21.86 19.10 17.43
CA LYS A 608 22.22 17.87 18.15
C LYS A 608 23.71 17.61 17.98
N LYS A 609 24.39 17.35 19.09
CA LYS A 609 25.77 16.90 19.07
C LYS A 609 25.87 15.45 18.64
N ILE A 610 26.73 15.17 17.67
CA ILE A 610 27.04 13.83 17.16
C ILE A 610 28.53 13.58 17.41
N PRO A 611 28.88 12.61 18.26
CA PRO A 611 30.26 12.24 18.53
C PRO A 611 31.00 11.80 17.27
N ALA A 612 32.30 12.04 17.18
CA ALA A 612 33.10 11.69 16.02
C ALA A 612 33.01 10.19 15.64
N ALA A 613 32.96 9.31 16.64
CA ALA A 613 32.82 7.87 16.40
C ALA A 613 31.48 7.49 15.73
N GLU A 614 30.40 8.14 16.13
CA GLU A 614 29.08 7.95 15.50
C GLU A 614 29.03 8.55 14.08
N ALA A 615 29.74 9.65 13.89
CA ALA A 615 29.83 10.32 12.59
C ALA A 615 30.64 9.55 11.53
N GLU A 616 31.44 8.58 11.92
CA GLU A 616 32.15 7.67 11.03
C GLU A 616 31.24 6.54 10.50
N GLU A 617 30.16 6.24 11.22
CA GLU A 617 29.24 5.16 10.89
C GLU A 617 27.97 5.68 10.17
N LYS A 618 27.64 6.97 10.31
CA LYS A 618 26.42 7.56 9.79
C LYS A 618 26.74 8.71 8.84
N ASP A 619 25.96 8.88 7.79
CA ASP A 619 26.02 10.12 7.01
C ASP A 619 25.37 11.26 7.80
N ILE A 620 26.23 12.15 8.28
CA ILE A 620 25.86 13.34 9.04
C ILE A 620 25.91 14.62 8.20
N ASN A 621 26.24 14.51 6.91
CA ASN A 621 26.42 15.66 6.04
C ASN A 621 25.04 16.20 5.59
N TYR A 622 24.40 16.95 6.47
CA TYR A 622 23.07 17.49 6.28
C TYR A 622 23.05 19.02 6.24
N GLN A 623 22.18 19.58 5.41
CA GLN A 623 21.93 21.03 5.37
C GLN A 623 20.48 21.36 5.00
N SER A 624 20.04 22.56 5.41
CA SER A 624 18.80 23.12 4.91
C SER A 624 18.88 23.41 3.42
N LYS A 625 17.73 23.51 2.75
CA LYS A 625 17.64 23.75 1.29
C LYS A 625 18.43 24.96 0.81
N ASP A 626 18.43 26.05 1.55
CA ASP A 626 19.18 27.29 1.25
C ASP A 626 20.65 27.23 1.71
N GLY A 627 21.06 26.16 2.39
CA GLY A 627 22.41 26.00 2.94
C GLY A 627 22.71 26.89 4.14
N ALA A 628 21.74 27.61 4.68
CA ALA A 628 21.93 28.50 5.83
C ALA A 628 22.20 27.72 7.12
N TYR A 629 21.57 26.57 7.26
CA TYR A 629 21.74 25.67 8.39
C TYR A 629 22.34 24.34 7.91
N LYS A 630 23.48 23.99 8.45
CA LYS A 630 24.19 22.78 8.05
C LYS A 630 24.92 22.14 9.21
N THR A 631 25.20 20.85 9.09
CA THR A 631 26.07 20.14 10.03
C THR A 631 27.44 20.83 10.07
N THR A 632 27.87 21.19 11.26
CA THR A 632 29.15 21.91 11.49
C THR A 632 30.03 21.08 12.41
N LYS A 633 31.34 21.13 12.17
CA LYS A 633 32.33 20.49 13.07
C LYS A 633 32.87 21.53 14.04
N VAL A 634 32.79 21.22 15.34
CA VAL A 634 33.35 22.05 16.43
C VAL A 634 34.21 21.14 17.31
N GLY A 635 35.52 21.35 17.30
CA GLY A 635 36.46 20.42 17.92
C GLY A 635 36.48 19.08 17.17
N ASP A 636 36.25 18.01 17.89
CA ASP A 636 36.18 16.66 17.30
C ASP A 636 34.75 16.21 17.01
N ASP A 637 33.76 16.91 17.53
CA ASP A 637 32.34 16.57 17.39
C ASP A 637 31.65 17.32 16.27
N TYR A 638 30.52 16.80 15.81
CA TYR A 638 29.65 17.42 14.82
C TYR A 638 28.33 17.89 15.45
N TYR A 639 27.75 18.93 14.87
CA TYR A 639 26.48 19.50 15.33
C TYR A 639 25.53 19.58 14.14
N MET A 640 24.46 18.77 14.17
CA MET A 640 23.44 18.68 13.13
C MET A 640 22.31 19.65 13.43
N PRO A 641 21.87 20.48 12.46
CA PRO A 641 20.77 21.42 12.66
C PRO A 641 19.41 20.74 12.68
N LEU A 642 18.48 21.26 13.47
CA LEU A 642 17.07 20.88 13.46
C LEU A 642 16.36 21.60 12.30
N ALA A 643 16.75 21.24 11.07
CA ALA A 643 16.24 21.81 9.85
C ALA A 643 15.53 20.73 9.04
N ILE A 644 14.29 20.96 8.64
CA ILE A 644 13.50 20.03 7.85
C ILE A 644 13.34 20.58 6.44
N ASN A 645 13.73 19.81 5.45
CA ASN A 645 13.45 20.08 4.04
C ASN A 645 12.20 19.30 3.64
N TRP A 646 11.13 20.00 3.31
CA TRP A 646 9.85 19.41 2.98
C TRP A 646 9.55 19.53 1.48
N TYR A 647 9.04 18.44 0.90
CA TYR A 647 8.54 18.43 -0.45
C TYR A 647 7.01 18.34 -0.44
N GLY A 648 6.34 19.35 -0.97
CA GLY A 648 4.90 19.37 -1.18
C GLY A 648 4.53 19.26 -2.66
N THR A 649 3.35 18.71 -2.94
CA THR A 649 2.86 18.59 -4.33
C THR A 649 2.09 19.83 -4.75
N SER A 650 2.27 20.28 -6.00
CA SER A 650 1.59 21.42 -6.57
C SER A 650 0.10 21.13 -6.83
N ASN A 651 -0.72 22.16 -6.81
CA ASN A 651 -2.18 22.07 -7.03
C ASN A 651 -2.87 21.03 -6.11
N ASN A 652 -2.44 20.95 -4.88
CA ASN A 652 -2.93 20.01 -3.90
C ASN A 652 -3.38 20.75 -2.63
N PRO A 653 -4.68 20.80 -2.32
CA PRO A 653 -5.21 21.45 -1.12
C PRO A 653 -4.59 20.96 0.18
N PHE A 654 -4.15 19.69 0.21
CA PHE A 654 -3.43 19.13 1.34
C PHE A 654 -2.07 19.81 1.56
N THR A 655 -1.35 20.09 0.47
CA THR A 655 -0.10 20.88 0.52
C THR A 655 -0.36 22.29 1.04
N ASP A 656 -1.42 22.95 0.56
CA ASP A 656 -1.79 24.30 1.00
C ASP A 656 -2.09 24.34 2.50
N GLN A 657 -2.75 23.31 3.02
CA GLN A 657 -3.00 23.18 4.44
C GLN A 657 -1.72 22.94 5.25
N LEU A 658 -0.77 22.16 4.73
CA LEU A 658 0.53 21.93 5.35
C LEU A 658 1.42 23.20 5.34
N MET A 659 1.21 24.14 4.43
CA MET A 659 1.92 25.42 4.49
C MET A 659 1.66 26.14 5.82
N THR A 660 0.44 26.14 6.32
CA THR A 660 0.09 26.76 7.61
C THR A 660 0.23 25.80 8.79
N GLY A 661 -0.19 24.54 8.62
CA GLY A 661 -0.20 23.54 9.70
C GLY A 661 1.17 22.97 10.05
N PHE A 662 2.11 23.02 9.12
CA PHE A 662 3.46 22.48 9.30
C PHE A 662 4.54 23.55 9.05
N MET A 663 4.70 24.08 7.83
CA MET A 663 5.83 24.94 7.50
C MET A 663 5.80 26.29 8.23
N GLU A 664 4.66 26.97 8.27
CA GLU A 664 4.49 28.28 8.93
C GLU A 664 4.07 28.19 10.39
N ASN A 665 3.99 26.99 10.94
CA ASN A 665 3.53 26.70 12.29
C ASN A 665 4.44 27.36 13.35
N ASP A 666 3.85 28.22 14.18
CA ASP A 666 4.60 28.96 15.20
C ASP A 666 5.10 28.05 16.34
N ASN A 667 4.40 26.93 16.63
CA ASN A 667 4.84 25.95 17.62
C ASN A 667 6.13 25.25 17.15
N ILE A 668 6.21 24.90 15.87
CA ILE A 668 7.41 24.28 15.26
C ILE A 668 8.60 25.24 15.39
N LYS A 669 8.40 26.52 15.07
CA LYS A 669 9.44 27.55 15.24
C LYS A 669 9.84 27.73 16.70
N ALA A 670 8.85 27.77 17.61
CA ALA A 670 9.10 27.90 19.06
C ALA A 670 9.86 26.71 19.64
N ALA A 671 9.65 25.50 19.11
CA ALA A 671 10.40 24.31 19.49
C ALA A 671 11.83 24.29 18.94
N GLY A 672 12.22 25.25 18.09
CA GLY A 672 13.59 25.39 17.57
C GLY A 672 13.83 24.76 16.21
N PHE A 673 12.79 24.48 15.45
CA PHE A 673 12.90 24.02 14.05
C PHE A 673 13.03 25.17 13.06
N VAL A 674 13.60 24.85 11.91
CA VAL A 674 13.38 25.56 10.66
C VAL A 674 12.85 24.59 9.63
N VAL A 675 11.79 24.94 8.92
CA VAL A 675 11.20 24.15 7.83
C VAL A 675 11.33 24.95 6.54
N GLN A 676 11.85 24.30 5.49
CA GLN A 676 11.96 24.88 4.14
C GLN A 676 11.29 23.96 3.15
N ASN A 677 10.57 24.53 2.19
CA ASN A 677 9.78 23.76 1.26
C ASN A 677 10.33 23.75 -0.18
N THR A 678 9.95 22.72 -0.91
CA THR A 678 9.89 22.67 -2.36
C THR A 678 8.48 22.23 -2.73
N ILE A 679 7.86 22.92 -3.69
CA ILE A 679 6.58 22.54 -4.24
C ILE A 679 6.79 22.09 -5.67
N GLY A 680 6.36 20.90 -6.02
CA GLY A 680 6.55 20.30 -7.34
C GLY A 680 5.48 19.27 -7.69
N GLU A 681 5.71 18.53 -8.77
CA GLU A 681 4.81 17.48 -9.22
C GLU A 681 4.99 16.19 -8.39
N PHE A 682 3.93 15.37 -8.32
CA PHE A 682 3.93 14.13 -7.53
C PHE A 682 4.91 13.08 -8.08
N SER A 683 4.90 12.84 -9.40
CA SER A 683 5.78 11.82 -9.98
C SER A 683 7.27 12.12 -9.81
N PRO A 684 7.78 13.36 -10.05
CA PRO A 684 9.14 13.69 -9.71
C PRO A 684 9.48 13.51 -8.23
N MET A 685 8.55 13.80 -7.32
CA MET A 685 8.76 13.55 -5.89
C MET A 685 8.99 12.07 -5.61
N LEU A 686 8.15 11.20 -6.16
CA LEU A 686 8.33 9.75 -6.03
C LEU A 686 9.63 9.26 -6.67
N ASP A 687 9.94 9.76 -7.87
CA ASP A 687 11.19 9.41 -8.56
C ASP A 687 12.41 9.82 -7.73
N GLU A 688 12.40 10.97 -7.09
CA GLU A 688 13.46 11.40 -6.17
C GLU A 688 13.55 10.51 -4.93
N LEU A 689 12.43 10.10 -4.37
CA LEU A 689 12.40 9.15 -3.26
C LEU A 689 13.01 7.79 -3.67
N TYR A 690 12.61 7.26 -4.83
CA TYR A 690 13.12 5.98 -5.32
C TYR A 690 14.57 6.05 -5.77
N GLN A 691 14.96 7.10 -6.49
CA GLN A 691 16.34 7.25 -6.96
C GLN A 691 17.32 7.47 -5.83
N ALA A 692 16.91 8.17 -4.80
CA ALA A 692 17.71 8.32 -3.60
C ALA A 692 18.01 6.96 -2.97
N ALA A 693 17.02 6.04 -3.04
CA ALA A 693 17.18 4.66 -2.61
C ALA A 693 18.25 3.89 -3.38
N VAL A 694 18.25 4.07 -4.70
CA VAL A 694 19.08 3.27 -5.64
C VAL A 694 20.51 3.74 -5.75
N TYR A 695 20.68 5.04 -5.84
CA TYR A 695 21.93 5.66 -6.33
C TYR A 695 22.77 6.30 -5.23
N GLY A 696 22.33 6.18 -3.99
CA GLY A 696 22.93 6.89 -2.88
C GLY A 696 22.47 8.34 -2.86
N TYR A 697 21.64 8.67 -1.92
CA TYR A 697 20.97 9.94 -1.72
C TYR A 697 21.92 11.15 -1.71
N TYR A 698 23.18 10.91 -1.38
CA TYR A 698 24.16 11.91 -1.04
C TYR A 698 24.97 12.44 -2.23
N SER A 699 24.81 11.86 -3.38
CA SER A 699 25.57 12.25 -4.59
C SER A 699 24.81 13.24 -5.48
N GLY A 700 24.37 14.36 -4.91
CA GLY A 700 23.81 15.48 -5.67
C GLY A 700 22.31 15.52 -5.83
N SER A 701 21.57 14.64 -5.17
CA SER A 701 20.11 14.65 -5.11
C SER A 701 19.60 15.72 -4.14
N PRO A 702 18.38 16.25 -4.32
CA PRO A 702 17.75 17.13 -3.37
C PRO A 702 17.60 16.44 -1.99
N LEU A 703 17.92 17.18 -0.94
CA LEU A 703 17.94 16.67 0.42
C LEU A 703 16.59 16.86 1.09
N TYR A 704 15.57 16.15 0.61
CA TYR A 704 14.25 16.19 1.23
C TYR A 704 14.12 15.07 2.26
N ASN A 705 13.73 15.41 3.47
CA ASN A 705 13.53 14.47 4.55
C ASN A 705 12.09 14.46 5.11
N ALA A 706 11.20 15.29 4.56
CA ALA A 706 9.77 15.27 4.83
C ALA A 706 8.98 15.42 3.52
N PHE A 707 7.88 14.69 3.39
CA PHE A 707 7.02 14.65 2.20
C PHE A 707 5.56 14.64 2.61
N ASN A 708 4.69 15.27 1.82
CA ASN A 708 3.27 15.17 2.05
C ASN A 708 2.62 14.14 1.11
N PHE A 709 1.80 13.28 1.70
CA PHE A 709 1.02 12.27 1.01
C PHE A 709 -0.44 12.41 1.40
N ALA A 710 -1.26 12.85 0.45
CA ALA A 710 -2.71 12.98 0.63
C ALA A 710 -3.50 11.78 0.09
N THR A 711 -2.82 10.72 -0.32
CA THR A 711 -3.48 9.55 -0.88
C THR A 711 -3.90 8.59 0.21
N GLY A 712 -5.06 7.93 -0.01
CA GLY A 712 -5.42 6.77 0.78
C GLY A 712 -4.45 5.66 0.49
N TYR A 713 -3.80 5.20 1.52
CA TYR A 713 -3.23 3.88 1.53
C TYR A 713 -4.24 2.97 2.20
N ASN A 714 -4.51 1.82 1.61
CA ASN A 714 -4.94 0.69 2.38
C ASN A 714 -3.81 0.41 3.34
N SER A 715 -3.89 1.02 4.46
CA SER A 715 -2.90 0.87 5.49
C SER A 715 -3.19 -0.39 6.24
N ALA A 716 -3.19 -1.47 5.57
CA ALA A 716 -3.01 -2.66 6.29
C ALA A 716 -1.54 -2.66 6.68
N VAL A 717 -1.30 -2.75 7.93
CA VAL A 717 -0.08 -3.32 8.51
C VAL A 717 0.40 -4.52 7.69
N TYR A 718 -0.50 -5.22 7.16
CA TYR A 718 -0.43 -6.25 6.17
C TYR A 718 0.38 -5.86 4.90
N ASP A 719 0.22 -4.70 4.32
CA ASP A 719 1.02 -4.28 3.16
C ASP A 719 2.50 -4.15 3.54
N TYR A 720 2.77 -3.67 4.73
CA TYR A 720 4.11 -3.64 5.29
C TYR A 720 4.64 -5.04 5.55
N ALA A 721 3.88 -5.87 6.24
CA ALA A 721 4.29 -7.21 6.55
C ALA A 721 4.53 -8.05 5.29
N TYR A 722 3.64 -7.97 4.31
CA TYR A 722 3.78 -8.67 3.04
C TYR A 722 5.04 -8.23 2.29
N ASN A 723 5.28 -6.95 2.22
CA ASN A 723 6.45 -6.40 1.57
C ASN A 723 7.75 -6.74 2.29
N LEU A 724 7.72 -6.82 3.61
CA LEU A 724 8.88 -7.13 4.44
C LEU A 724 9.30 -8.60 4.36
N THR A 725 8.39 -9.50 4.06
CA THR A 725 8.67 -10.94 4.04
C THR A 725 9.22 -11.44 2.72
N ILE A 726 9.20 -10.60 1.69
CA ILE A 726 9.42 -11.06 0.34
C ILE A 726 10.88 -11.35 0.02
N ASP A 727 11.80 -10.48 0.36
CA ASP A 727 13.24 -10.70 0.18
C ASP A 727 14.03 -9.83 1.18
N PRO A 728 14.79 -10.42 2.10
CA PRO A 728 15.62 -9.66 3.02
C PRO A 728 16.56 -8.67 2.34
N SER A 729 16.99 -8.97 1.12
CA SER A 729 17.85 -8.09 0.34
C SER A 729 17.15 -6.84 -0.20
N MET A 730 15.84 -6.79 -0.14
CA MET A 730 15.06 -5.61 -0.48
C MET A 730 14.99 -4.60 0.67
N TYR A 731 15.34 -5.01 1.87
CA TYR A 731 15.29 -4.15 3.05
C TYR A 731 16.28 -3.00 3.00
N ASP A 732 17.41 -3.18 2.34
CA ASP A 732 18.34 -2.08 2.09
C ASP A 732 17.68 -0.95 1.31
N ASP A 733 16.77 -1.30 0.41
CA ASP A 733 16.04 -0.35 -0.42
C ASP A 733 14.81 0.22 0.30
N TYR A 734 14.21 -0.57 1.17
CA TYR A 734 13.12 -0.15 2.04
C TYR A 734 13.56 0.69 3.22
N SER A 735 14.79 0.53 3.67
CA SER A 735 15.33 1.31 4.79
C SER A 735 15.15 2.81 4.63
N GLN A 736 14.94 3.24 3.40
CA GLN A 736 14.74 4.64 3.05
C GLN A 736 13.32 5.14 3.27
N TRP A 737 12.36 4.22 3.31
CA TRP A 737 10.96 4.49 3.62
C TRP A 737 10.67 4.31 5.10
N TYR A 738 11.56 3.62 5.79
CA TYR A 738 11.41 3.23 7.18
C TYR A 738 12.26 4.08 8.09
N ILE A 739 12.00 3.92 9.36
CA ILE A 739 12.79 4.53 10.40
C ILE A 739 14.17 3.89 10.36
N LYS A 740 15.21 4.70 10.24
CA LYS A 740 16.59 4.22 10.22
C LYS A 740 16.92 3.34 11.43
N ASP A 741 16.38 3.68 12.58
CA ASP A 741 16.60 2.89 13.80
C ASP A 741 16.05 1.47 13.69
N LEU A 742 14.92 1.29 12.97
CA LEU A 742 14.40 -0.03 12.66
C LEU A 742 15.30 -0.76 11.68
N ALA A 743 15.68 -0.11 10.60
CA ALA A 743 16.56 -0.67 9.61
C ALA A 743 17.90 -1.12 10.26
N ASP A 744 18.50 -0.26 11.06
CA ASP A 744 19.73 -0.58 11.79
C ASP A 744 19.53 -1.72 12.82
N ALA A 745 18.35 -1.82 13.39
CA ALA A 745 18.04 -2.82 14.40
C ALA A 745 17.76 -4.20 13.80
N TYR A 746 17.20 -4.27 12.59
CA TYR A 746 16.60 -5.50 12.11
C TYR A 746 17.20 -6.03 10.82
N TRP A 747 17.70 -5.17 9.89
CA TRP A 747 18.00 -5.60 8.54
C TRP A 747 19.40 -5.35 8.06
N LEU A 748 20.01 -4.32 8.50
CA LEU A 748 21.12 -3.74 7.78
C LEU A 748 22.48 -4.16 8.31
N LYS A 749 22.53 -5.09 9.22
CA LYS A 749 23.83 -5.55 9.76
C LYS A 749 23.73 -7.01 10.15
#